data_ef4f53fb51c52710aa8db4736da08fb9
#
_entry.id   ef4f53fb51c52710aa8db4736da08fb9
#
_cell.length_a   1.000
_cell.length_b   1.000
_cell.length_c   1.000
_cell.angle_alpha   90.00
_cell.angle_beta   90.00
_cell.angle_gamma   90.00
#
_symmetry.space_group_name_H-M   'P 1'
#
loop_
_entity.id
_entity.type
_entity.pdbx_description
1 polymer ?
#
loop_
_entity_poly.entity_id
_entity_poly.type
_entity_poly.pdbx_seq_one_letter_code
_entity_poly.pdbx_strand_id
1 'polypeptide(L)'
;MRKHSSITLLCLALLAGFVFLQAKASFATVGNRIVGAIATSSRVPLRANVSPLAMQAKDLGPAAANTRLPWITLSFQMTPAQQSALSQLLLEQQEPGSPMYHQWLTPEQFAAQFGVSPHDSAAVASWLTQQGFTINAISRGGQWISFAGTAAQVRQAFGTEIHTVQLNGETHLANLTAPSIPSALASMVSSIQGLHDFRPRPRNIVRRVSPEYTSSTSGNHYLAPGDFYTIYDVNPLLSSGINGTGITIAVMGQVDLNLSDVATFRTASGLPANVPTVKLYGTDPGAPSFKAGAPTTGDVDEAQLDVEWAGAVAPNASILFVNSTAAFTSLTNAIDNNLAPIISISYGDCETNFGSSINSYNQLLEQAAAQGQTVVAPSGDSGATDCDGGTNAQGSPIATATNGLAVDFPASSPYVTGVGGTTLTEGSVNYWNTANGANSGSAKSYIPETVWDDTSSTNGLSASGGGVSVAFAKPTWQTGTGVPNDYSRDVPDVALAASPNHDGYLICSENYNTGPLSIVDAGPSCQNGYRTSGSGALTVVGGTSASTPSFAGILALVMQKTGAKLGNADPVIYALANGNHYNNVFHDVTVGSNSSPCTMGSIGCPSGGSIGYGAGIGYDLATGWGSVDAFNLANLWTSVSVTNLGAQLPSTTTVTASPVSSTQGATITFTAAVAPASGTGTPTGTVQFLVNGSEVGAPVPLSNGTAVFATSSVPAGDQTVTAFYSGDSTYGTSKADASITVISATNPDFSISPLSGTLTAASPGQSTAAFPLTFTSTNGLAGTLTLTVNSSVNEYNPSFSNATFNAAANTWSLPIAANGTATAALTIGTVHPLIVQGSSTSSRLAVPDRGLPGKRRGLGGLGGTIAGGGMALAALWMIALPRRRRLWTPLLAFALLAALGFSAGCGNNAGGARLAPNPGTSTGSFPVVVTATISSGSTTITHSTNLTLVVQ
;
A
#
# COMPACT_ATOMS: atom_id res chain seq x y z
N MET A 1 -3.96 56.56 -56.33
CA MET A 1 -4.10 55.09 -56.46
C MET A 1 -2.98 54.31 -55.78
N ARG A 2 -2.35 54.78 -54.69
CA ARG A 2 -1.28 54.00 -53.95
C ARG A 2 -1.55 53.86 -52.45
N LYS A 3 -2.74 54.12 -51.94
CA LYS A 3 -3.07 53.96 -50.54
C LYS A 3 -4.07 52.82 -50.26
N HIS A 4 -4.67 52.18 -51.23
CA HIS A 4 -5.61 51.03 -51.01
C HIS A 4 -4.96 49.65 -51.09
N SER A 5 -3.75 49.50 -51.66
CA SER A 5 -3.08 48.19 -51.77
C SER A 5 -2.43 47.75 -50.48
N SER A 6 -2.07 48.67 -49.55
CA SER A 6 -1.41 48.32 -48.29
C SER A 6 -2.37 47.81 -47.17
N ILE A 7 -3.63 48.25 -47.23
CA ILE A 7 -4.65 47.81 -46.25
C ILE A 7 -5.15 46.43 -46.59
N THR A 8 -5.29 46.09 -47.87
CA THR A 8 -5.75 44.76 -48.32
C THR A 8 -4.69 43.68 -48.05
N LEU A 9 -3.38 43.98 -48.15
CA LEU A 9 -2.30 43.04 -47.75
C LEU A 9 -2.24 42.83 -46.26
N LEU A 10 -2.51 43.88 -45.44
CA LEU A 10 -2.51 43.73 -43.97
C LEU A 10 -3.70 42.91 -43.48
N CYS A 11 -4.88 43.05 -44.08
CA CYS A 11 -6.06 42.25 -43.75
C CYS A 11 -5.90 40.77 -44.18
N LEU A 12 -5.23 40.49 -45.31
CA LEU A 12 -4.93 39.12 -45.75
C LEU A 12 -3.86 38.46 -44.86
N ALA A 13 -2.88 39.23 -44.39
CA ALA A 13 -1.89 38.73 -43.45
C ALA A 13 -2.48 38.45 -42.05
N LEU A 14 -3.44 39.26 -41.59
CA LEU A 14 -4.18 39.03 -40.36
C LEU A 14 -5.18 37.87 -40.47
N LEU A 15 -5.82 37.65 -41.63
CA LEU A 15 -6.67 36.49 -41.87
C LEU A 15 -5.83 35.20 -42.02
N ALA A 16 -4.66 35.23 -42.64
CA ALA A 16 -3.75 34.09 -42.72
C ALA A 16 -3.16 33.72 -41.33
N GLY A 17 -2.87 34.73 -40.49
CA GLY A 17 -2.44 34.52 -39.08
C GLY A 17 -3.53 33.92 -38.19
N PHE A 18 -4.81 34.18 -38.47
CA PHE A 18 -5.94 33.63 -37.70
C PHE A 18 -6.35 32.21 -38.15
N VAL A 19 -5.99 31.80 -39.38
CA VAL A 19 -6.29 30.44 -39.87
C VAL A 19 -5.24 29.41 -39.42
N PHE A 20 -4.05 29.85 -38.97
CA PHE A 20 -3.03 28.94 -38.40
C PHE A 20 -3.21 28.63 -36.91
N LEU A 21 -4.21 29.21 -36.22
CA LEU A 21 -4.40 28.99 -34.77
C LEU A 21 -5.53 28.02 -34.43
N GLN A 22 -5.94 27.15 -35.33
CA GLN A 22 -6.88 26.06 -35.01
C GLN A 22 -6.53 24.76 -35.77
N ALA A 23 -5.28 24.32 -35.71
CA ALA A 23 -5.01 22.91 -35.81
C ALA A 23 -5.41 22.27 -34.45
N LYS A 24 -6.71 22.07 -34.25
CA LYS A 24 -7.14 21.11 -33.23
C LYS A 24 -6.46 19.79 -33.59
N ALA A 25 -5.52 19.35 -32.76
CA ALA A 25 -5.03 18.01 -32.86
C ALA A 25 -6.27 17.11 -32.88
N SER A 26 -6.54 16.48 -34.01
CA SER A 26 -7.64 15.52 -34.14
C SER A 26 -7.14 14.24 -33.51
N PHE A 27 -7.36 14.14 -32.21
CA PHE A 27 -7.05 12.90 -31.49
C PHE A 27 -7.95 11.78 -32.02
N ALA A 28 -7.36 10.61 -32.26
CA ALA A 28 -8.11 9.44 -32.67
C ALA A 28 -9.13 9.09 -31.57
N THR A 29 -10.40 8.95 -31.94
CA THR A 29 -11.42 8.54 -30.98
C THR A 29 -11.17 7.13 -30.50
N VAL A 30 -11.34 6.90 -29.17
CA VAL A 30 -11.18 5.58 -28.57
C VAL A 30 -12.12 4.57 -29.23
N GLY A 31 -11.54 3.48 -29.74
CA GLY A 31 -12.29 2.41 -30.41
C GLY A 31 -13.06 1.54 -29.41
N ASN A 32 -14.17 0.96 -29.88
CA ASN A 32 -14.94 -0.01 -29.08
C ASN A 32 -14.15 -1.32 -28.93
N ARG A 33 -14.05 -1.84 -27.72
CA ARG A 33 -13.40 -3.13 -27.40
C ARG A 33 -14.42 -4.25 -27.21
N ILE A 34 -15.66 -3.93 -26.86
CA ILE A 34 -16.73 -4.90 -26.68
C ILE A 34 -17.45 -5.07 -28.03
N VAL A 35 -17.33 -6.27 -28.59
CA VAL A 35 -18.00 -6.66 -29.83
C VAL A 35 -19.08 -7.70 -29.47
N GLY A 36 -20.34 -7.27 -29.43
CA GLY A 36 -21.48 -8.09 -29.12
C GLY A 36 -21.88 -8.13 -27.64
N ALA A 37 -22.75 -9.07 -27.27
CA ALA A 37 -23.27 -9.19 -25.90
C ALA A 37 -22.21 -9.77 -24.94
N ILE A 38 -22.20 -9.26 -23.70
CA ILE A 38 -21.33 -9.77 -22.63
C ILE A 38 -21.92 -11.10 -22.12
N ALA A 39 -21.34 -12.23 -22.58
CA ALA A 39 -21.77 -13.56 -22.16
C ALA A 39 -21.15 -13.91 -20.79
N THR A 40 -22.00 -14.38 -19.85
CA THR A 40 -21.57 -14.76 -18.51
C THR A 40 -21.03 -16.20 -18.41
N SER A 41 -21.22 -17.01 -19.45
CA SER A 41 -20.81 -18.43 -19.49
C SER A 41 -19.30 -18.64 -19.66
N SER A 42 -18.59 -17.69 -20.29
CA SER A 42 -17.13 -17.73 -20.43
C SER A 42 -16.51 -16.67 -19.51
N ARG A 43 -15.67 -17.10 -18.58
CA ARG A 43 -15.10 -16.24 -17.54
C ARG A 43 -13.61 -16.39 -17.43
N VAL A 44 -12.93 -15.33 -17.03
CA VAL A 44 -11.49 -15.32 -16.71
C VAL A 44 -11.31 -14.76 -15.29
N PRO A 45 -10.39 -15.35 -14.50
CA PRO A 45 -10.08 -14.83 -13.19
C PRO A 45 -9.27 -13.54 -13.30
N LEU A 46 -9.60 -12.57 -12.44
CA LEU A 46 -8.73 -11.42 -12.17
C LEU A 46 -7.71 -11.84 -11.11
N ARG A 47 -6.57 -12.34 -11.56
CA ARG A 47 -5.49 -12.77 -10.69
C ARG A 47 -4.98 -11.58 -9.87
N ALA A 48 -4.52 -11.82 -8.66
CA ALA A 48 -4.05 -10.81 -7.71
C ALA A 48 -5.13 -9.80 -7.22
N ASN A 49 -6.43 -10.03 -7.49
CA ASN A 49 -7.52 -9.19 -6.96
C ASN A 49 -8.06 -9.75 -5.63
N VAL A 50 -7.16 -10.15 -4.75
CA VAL A 50 -7.38 -10.48 -3.34
C VAL A 50 -6.41 -9.61 -2.55
N SER A 51 -6.92 -8.93 -1.51
CA SER A 51 -6.05 -8.12 -0.67
C SER A 51 -5.02 -9.00 0.06
N PRO A 52 -3.74 -8.64 0.05
CA PRO A 52 -2.72 -9.33 0.86
C PRO A 52 -3.07 -9.34 2.36
N LEU A 53 -3.74 -8.31 2.87
CA LEU A 53 -4.24 -8.26 4.24
C LEU A 53 -5.32 -9.32 4.50
N ALA A 54 -6.19 -9.59 3.52
CA ALA A 54 -7.19 -10.66 3.64
C ALA A 54 -6.54 -12.05 3.73
N MET A 55 -5.40 -12.25 3.07
CA MET A 55 -4.65 -13.51 3.13
C MET A 55 -3.97 -13.74 4.48
N GLN A 56 -3.69 -12.67 5.23
CA GLN A 56 -3.11 -12.73 6.59
C GLN A 56 -4.20 -12.82 7.67
N ALA A 57 -5.43 -12.44 7.35
CA ALA A 57 -6.53 -12.40 8.29
C ALA A 57 -7.08 -13.80 8.60
N LYS A 58 -7.60 -13.98 9.82
CA LYS A 58 -8.31 -15.19 10.21
C LYS A 58 -9.69 -15.19 9.59
N ASP A 59 -10.02 -16.22 8.80
CA ASP A 59 -11.35 -16.43 8.25
C ASP A 59 -12.36 -16.82 9.35
N LEU A 60 -13.45 -16.07 9.46
CA LEU A 60 -14.58 -16.32 10.37
C LEU A 60 -15.79 -16.92 9.63
N GLY A 61 -15.70 -17.13 8.33
CA GLY A 61 -16.73 -17.72 7.48
C GLY A 61 -17.42 -16.72 6.56
N PRO A 62 -18.28 -17.22 5.64
CA PRO A 62 -18.99 -16.38 4.68
C PRO A 62 -19.84 -15.30 5.33
N ALA A 63 -19.78 -14.09 4.81
CA ALA A 63 -20.69 -13.02 5.19
C ALA A 63 -22.14 -13.34 4.82
N ALA A 64 -23.09 -12.76 5.53
CA ALA A 64 -24.51 -12.96 5.22
C ALA A 64 -24.81 -12.57 3.77
N ALA A 65 -25.64 -13.35 3.07
CA ALA A 65 -25.96 -13.16 1.66
C ALA A 65 -26.48 -11.75 1.32
N ASN A 66 -27.16 -11.10 2.27
CA ASN A 66 -27.71 -9.75 2.17
C ASN A 66 -26.76 -8.65 2.68
N THR A 67 -25.55 -9.00 3.09
CA THR A 67 -24.51 -8.00 3.48
C THR A 67 -24.30 -7.04 2.30
N ARG A 68 -24.49 -5.75 2.55
CA ARG A 68 -24.36 -4.72 1.52
C ARG A 68 -22.89 -4.31 1.35
N LEU A 69 -22.49 -4.21 0.09
CA LEU A 69 -21.28 -3.54 -0.34
C LEU A 69 -21.74 -2.26 -1.07
N PRO A 70 -21.68 -1.11 -0.40
CA PRO A 70 -22.28 0.12 -0.93
C PRO A 70 -21.45 0.74 -2.05
N TRP A 71 -20.17 0.39 -2.15
CA TRP A 71 -19.23 0.99 -3.09
C TRP A 71 -18.24 -0.04 -3.62
N ILE A 72 -18.55 -0.61 -4.77
CA ILE A 72 -17.67 -1.50 -5.53
C ILE A 72 -17.26 -0.75 -6.79
N THR A 73 -15.99 -0.75 -7.15
CA THR A 73 -15.47 -0.07 -8.34
C THR A 73 -14.81 -1.06 -9.28
N LEU A 74 -15.29 -1.14 -10.50
CA LEU A 74 -14.66 -1.86 -11.60
C LEU A 74 -13.80 -0.86 -12.36
N SER A 75 -12.48 -1.08 -12.34
CA SER A 75 -11.50 -0.22 -12.99
C SER A 75 -11.11 -0.76 -14.37
N PHE A 76 -10.96 0.16 -15.32
CA PHE A 76 -10.55 -0.15 -16.67
C PHE A 76 -9.05 0.06 -16.84
N GLN A 77 -8.46 -0.69 -17.75
CA GLN A 77 -7.06 -0.49 -18.18
C GLN A 77 -6.98 0.14 -19.56
N MET A 78 -6.02 1.01 -19.73
CA MET A 78 -5.65 1.56 -21.04
C MET A 78 -5.09 0.46 -21.92
N THR A 79 -5.14 0.67 -23.23
CA THR A 79 -4.34 -0.12 -24.17
C THR A 79 -2.88 0.32 -24.07
N PRO A 80 -1.90 -0.53 -24.45
CA PRO A 80 -0.49 -0.12 -24.46
C PRO A 80 -0.23 1.14 -25.30
N ALA A 81 -0.95 1.32 -26.41
CA ALA A 81 -0.86 2.52 -27.23
C ALA A 81 -1.38 3.77 -26.52
N GLN A 82 -2.48 3.67 -25.75
CA GLN A 82 -3.00 4.76 -24.94
C GLN A 82 -2.02 5.12 -23.82
N GLN A 83 -1.47 4.12 -23.13
CA GLN A 83 -0.49 4.32 -22.06
C GLN A 83 0.76 5.04 -22.59
N SER A 84 1.30 4.61 -23.73
CA SER A 84 2.45 5.29 -24.35
C SER A 84 2.13 6.73 -24.73
N ALA A 85 0.95 6.98 -25.31
CA ALA A 85 0.53 8.32 -25.68
C ALA A 85 0.31 9.23 -24.47
N LEU A 86 -0.21 8.69 -23.36
CA LEU A 86 -0.36 9.44 -22.11
C LEU A 86 0.99 9.77 -21.49
N SER A 87 1.89 8.80 -21.40
CA SER A 87 3.26 9.03 -20.91
C SER A 87 3.97 10.14 -21.70
N GLN A 88 3.83 10.12 -23.04
CA GLN A 88 4.36 11.18 -23.90
C GLN A 88 3.73 12.55 -23.57
N LEU A 89 2.41 12.61 -23.47
CA LEU A 89 1.69 13.84 -23.17
C LEU A 89 2.13 14.44 -21.82
N LEU A 90 2.25 13.60 -20.76
CA LEU A 90 2.63 14.05 -19.44
C LEU A 90 4.02 14.70 -19.43
N LEU A 91 4.95 14.17 -20.21
CA LEU A 91 6.28 14.78 -20.39
C LEU A 91 6.20 16.10 -21.18
N GLU A 92 5.48 16.11 -22.30
CA GLU A 92 5.30 17.29 -23.13
C GLU A 92 4.61 18.44 -22.38
N GLN A 93 3.70 18.13 -21.45
CA GLN A 93 3.04 19.14 -20.60
C GLN A 93 4.00 19.80 -19.61
N GLN A 94 5.14 19.18 -19.30
CA GLN A 94 6.16 19.72 -18.39
C GLN A 94 7.34 20.38 -19.13
N GLU A 95 7.46 20.19 -20.45
CA GLU A 95 8.56 20.72 -21.26
C GLU A 95 8.23 22.10 -21.83
N PRO A 96 8.91 23.20 -21.41
CA PRO A 96 8.58 24.56 -21.86
C PRO A 96 8.68 24.79 -23.37
N GLY A 97 9.44 23.96 -24.09
CA GLY A 97 9.57 24.01 -25.54
C GLY A 97 8.46 23.30 -26.33
N SER A 98 7.66 22.50 -25.63
CA SER A 98 6.59 21.71 -26.26
C SER A 98 5.35 22.56 -26.58
N PRO A 99 4.68 22.34 -27.72
CA PRO A 99 3.35 22.89 -27.99
C PRO A 99 2.29 22.47 -26.94
N MET A 100 2.54 21.37 -26.22
CA MET A 100 1.66 20.85 -25.17
C MET A 100 1.98 21.43 -23.79
N TYR A 101 3.00 22.27 -23.64
CA TYR A 101 3.38 22.86 -22.37
C TYR A 101 2.20 23.52 -21.68
N HIS A 102 1.86 23.06 -20.46
CA HIS A 102 0.73 23.49 -19.64
C HIS A 102 -0.65 23.43 -20.36
N GLN A 103 -0.78 22.59 -21.40
CA GLN A 103 -2.06 22.31 -22.03
C GLN A 103 -2.79 21.19 -21.27
N TRP A 104 -3.41 21.56 -20.15
CA TRP A 104 -4.08 20.64 -19.27
C TRP A 104 -5.40 20.14 -19.84
N LEU A 105 -5.68 18.85 -19.67
CA LEU A 105 -6.92 18.23 -20.13
C LEU A 105 -8.07 18.46 -19.14
N THR A 106 -9.30 18.53 -19.66
CA THR A 106 -10.49 18.29 -18.84
C THR A 106 -10.70 16.79 -18.66
N PRO A 107 -11.50 16.34 -17.67
CA PRO A 107 -11.85 14.93 -17.52
C PRO A 107 -12.41 14.32 -18.81
N GLU A 108 -13.27 15.05 -19.52
CA GLU A 108 -13.87 14.60 -20.80
C GLU A 108 -12.84 14.49 -21.93
N GLN A 109 -11.86 15.40 -21.97
CA GLN A 109 -10.76 15.35 -22.95
C GLN A 109 -9.84 14.17 -22.65
N PHE A 110 -9.59 13.88 -21.35
CA PHE A 110 -8.87 12.70 -20.92
C PHE A 110 -9.62 11.42 -21.32
N ALA A 111 -10.91 11.32 -21.01
CA ALA A 111 -11.76 10.19 -21.38
C ALA A 111 -11.76 9.92 -22.91
N ALA A 112 -11.83 10.99 -23.70
CA ALA A 112 -11.86 10.89 -25.17
C ALA A 112 -10.57 10.31 -25.76
N GLN A 113 -9.44 10.37 -25.05
CA GLN A 113 -8.12 9.93 -25.52
C GLN A 113 -7.67 8.65 -24.81
N PHE A 114 -7.87 8.56 -23.50
CA PHE A 114 -7.26 7.56 -22.62
C PHE A 114 -8.28 6.69 -21.87
N GLY A 115 -9.57 7.06 -21.87
CA GLY A 115 -10.63 6.28 -21.26
C GLY A 115 -11.06 5.08 -22.11
N VAL A 116 -12.11 4.41 -21.67
CA VAL A 116 -12.86 3.47 -22.51
C VAL A 116 -13.91 4.19 -23.34
N SER A 117 -14.35 3.59 -24.44
CA SER A 117 -15.38 4.20 -25.27
C SER A 117 -16.71 4.34 -24.50
N PRO A 118 -17.54 5.37 -24.81
CA PRO A 118 -18.88 5.48 -24.22
C PRO A 118 -19.75 4.25 -24.48
N HIS A 119 -19.59 3.59 -25.63
CA HIS A 119 -20.26 2.34 -25.96
C HIS A 119 -19.87 1.23 -24.98
N ASP A 120 -18.58 1.03 -24.72
CA ASP A 120 -18.08 -0.02 -23.84
C ASP A 120 -18.47 0.24 -22.40
N SER A 121 -18.36 1.49 -21.94
CA SER A 121 -18.80 1.91 -20.61
C SER A 121 -20.30 1.63 -20.40
N ALA A 122 -21.14 1.99 -21.37
CA ALA A 122 -22.57 1.71 -21.32
C ALA A 122 -22.89 0.20 -21.35
N ALA A 123 -22.13 -0.59 -22.13
CA ALA A 123 -22.30 -2.05 -22.18
C ALA A 123 -21.96 -2.71 -20.83
N VAL A 124 -20.86 -2.27 -20.17
CA VAL A 124 -20.48 -2.76 -18.84
C VAL A 124 -21.52 -2.34 -17.79
N ALA A 125 -21.98 -1.09 -17.79
CA ALA A 125 -23.00 -0.61 -16.88
C ALA A 125 -24.32 -1.39 -17.03
N SER A 126 -24.73 -1.67 -18.27
CA SER A 126 -25.91 -2.50 -18.57
C SER A 126 -25.74 -3.93 -18.05
N TRP A 127 -24.58 -4.53 -18.26
CA TRP A 127 -24.28 -5.87 -17.74
C TRP A 127 -24.33 -5.91 -16.21
N LEU A 128 -23.71 -4.95 -15.51
CA LEU A 128 -23.79 -4.85 -14.05
C LEU A 128 -25.24 -4.73 -13.56
N THR A 129 -26.05 -3.91 -14.22
CA THR A 129 -27.49 -3.76 -13.91
C THR A 129 -28.26 -5.07 -14.11
N GLN A 130 -27.94 -5.84 -15.16
CA GLN A 130 -28.54 -7.16 -15.39
C GLN A 130 -28.13 -8.19 -14.32
N GLN A 131 -26.95 -8.01 -13.68
CA GLN A 131 -26.55 -8.82 -12.52
C GLN A 131 -27.23 -8.35 -11.22
N GLY A 132 -28.08 -7.35 -11.27
CA GLY A 132 -28.84 -6.82 -10.13
C GLY A 132 -28.13 -5.72 -9.33
N PHE A 133 -26.98 -5.23 -9.78
CA PHE A 133 -26.27 -4.12 -9.13
C PHE A 133 -26.94 -2.77 -9.44
N THR A 134 -26.79 -1.83 -8.53
CA THR A 134 -27.16 -0.42 -8.73
C THR A 134 -25.92 0.38 -9.10
N ILE A 135 -25.93 1.07 -10.24
CA ILE A 135 -24.82 1.94 -10.64
C ILE A 135 -24.82 3.20 -9.77
N ASN A 136 -23.73 3.48 -9.09
CA ASN A 136 -23.54 4.68 -8.30
C ASN A 136 -23.02 5.84 -9.15
N ALA A 137 -21.95 5.58 -9.94
CA ALA A 137 -21.31 6.58 -10.79
C ALA A 137 -20.57 5.93 -11.95
N ILE A 138 -20.38 6.69 -13.02
CA ILE A 138 -19.50 6.38 -14.14
C ILE A 138 -18.47 7.50 -14.21
N SER A 139 -17.19 7.14 -14.31
CA SER A 139 -16.07 8.06 -14.37
C SER A 139 -16.22 9.05 -15.53
N ARG A 140 -15.99 10.33 -15.26
CA ARG A 140 -15.86 11.37 -16.29
C ARG A 140 -14.59 11.19 -17.11
N GLY A 141 -13.51 10.69 -16.47
CA GLY A 141 -12.26 10.32 -17.13
C GLY A 141 -12.32 8.99 -17.89
N GLY A 142 -13.44 8.25 -17.79
CA GLY A 142 -13.63 6.99 -18.51
C GLY A 142 -12.80 5.81 -18.00
N GLN A 143 -12.37 5.87 -16.74
CA GLN A 143 -11.44 4.87 -16.15
C GLN A 143 -12.11 3.85 -15.24
N TRP A 144 -13.35 4.09 -14.77
CA TRP A 144 -14.01 3.21 -13.82
C TRP A 144 -15.54 3.34 -13.85
N ILE A 145 -16.21 2.32 -13.30
CA ILE A 145 -17.64 2.33 -12.97
C ILE A 145 -17.79 1.91 -11.52
N SER A 146 -18.50 2.70 -10.73
CA SER A 146 -18.85 2.38 -9.34
C SER A 146 -20.30 1.92 -9.24
N PHE A 147 -20.53 0.89 -8.41
CA PHE A 147 -21.84 0.28 -8.21
C PHE A 147 -21.99 -0.29 -6.80
N ALA A 148 -23.23 -0.56 -6.40
CA ALA A 148 -23.57 -1.15 -5.11
C ALA A 148 -24.31 -2.48 -5.28
N GLY A 149 -24.13 -3.40 -4.32
CA GLY A 149 -24.83 -4.68 -4.32
C GLY A 149 -24.70 -5.42 -3.00
N THR A 150 -25.04 -6.69 -3.01
CA THR A 150 -24.95 -7.60 -1.87
C THR A 150 -23.87 -8.67 -2.07
N ALA A 151 -23.44 -9.29 -1.00
CA ALA A 151 -22.49 -10.41 -1.05
C ALA A 151 -22.99 -11.55 -1.97
N ALA A 152 -24.30 -11.81 -1.99
CA ALA A 152 -24.91 -12.79 -2.90
C ALA A 152 -24.75 -12.40 -4.38
N GLN A 153 -24.94 -11.12 -4.71
CA GLN A 153 -24.77 -10.62 -6.07
C GLN A 153 -23.30 -10.67 -6.50
N VAL A 154 -22.36 -10.32 -5.60
CA VAL A 154 -20.93 -10.46 -5.86
C VAL A 154 -20.57 -11.91 -6.17
N ARG A 155 -21.02 -12.86 -5.36
CA ARG A 155 -20.79 -14.30 -5.61
C ARG A 155 -21.34 -14.73 -6.96
N GLN A 156 -22.54 -14.32 -7.31
CA GLN A 156 -23.18 -14.68 -8.59
C GLN A 156 -22.46 -14.04 -9.79
N ALA A 157 -22.17 -12.73 -9.70
CA ALA A 157 -21.63 -11.97 -10.81
C ALA A 157 -20.12 -12.16 -10.99
N PHE A 158 -19.36 -12.33 -9.92
CA PHE A 158 -17.89 -12.38 -9.95
C PHE A 158 -17.29 -13.71 -9.50
N GLY A 159 -18.11 -14.68 -9.06
CA GLY A 159 -17.65 -16.02 -8.70
C GLY A 159 -16.72 -16.06 -7.48
N THR A 160 -16.71 -15.01 -6.67
CA THR A 160 -15.98 -14.95 -5.39
C THR A 160 -16.97 -14.71 -4.25
N GLU A 161 -16.68 -15.23 -3.08
CA GLU A 161 -17.51 -15.09 -1.88
C GLU A 161 -16.88 -14.05 -0.95
N ILE A 162 -17.73 -13.21 -0.36
CA ILE A 162 -17.29 -12.26 0.67
C ILE A 162 -17.36 -12.98 2.01
N HIS A 163 -16.27 -12.94 2.76
CA HIS A 163 -16.11 -13.51 4.08
C HIS A 163 -16.05 -12.40 5.14
N THR A 164 -16.41 -12.74 6.34
CA THR A 164 -16.04 -12.00 7.53
C THR A 164 -14.67 -12.52 7.98
N VAL A 165 -13.71 -11.61 8.13
CA VAL A 165 -12.34 -11.95 8.53
C VAL A 165 -11.91 -11.12 9.72
N GLN A 166 -10.92 -11.59 10.50
CA GLN A 166 -10.36 -10.88 11.63
C GLN A 166 -8.88 -10.64 11.43
N LEU A 167 -8.48 -9.36 11.45
CA LEU A 167 -7.09 -8.92 11.38
C LEU A 167 -6.79 -7.99 12.56
N ASN A 168 -5.73 -8.26 13.31
CA ASN A 168 -5.31 -7.45 14.48
C ASN A 168 -6.43 -7.13 15.49
N GLY A 169 -7.39 -8.06 15.66
CA GLY A 169 -8.53 -7.91 16.57
C GLY A 169 -9.74 -7.20 15.95
N GLU A 170 -9.62 -6.58 14.80
CA GLU A 170 -10.70 -5.94 14.06
C GLU A 170 -11.39 -6.92 13.12
N THR A 171 -12.69 -6.70 12.90
CA THR A 171 -13.51 -7.53 12.01
C THR A 171 -13.73 -6.79 10.70
N HIS A 172 -13.42 -7.46 9.60
CA HIS A 172 -13.50 -6.92 8.24
C HIS A 172 -14.34 -7.82 7.34
N LEU A 173 -14.75 -7.27 6.21
CA LEU A 173 -15.27 -8.00 5.06
C LEU A 173 -14.14 -8.13 4.01
N ALA A 174 -13.98 -9.30 3.40
CA ALA A 174 -13.03 -9.49 2.31
C ALA A 174 -13.39 -10.69 1.44
N ASN A 175 -13.02 -10.64 0.16
CA ASN A 175 -12.93 -11.83 -0.68
C ASN A 175 -11.62 -12.57 -0.40
N LEU A 176 -11.69 -13.89 -0.28
CA LEU A 176 -10.51 -14.76 -0.07
C LEU A 176 -10.08 -15.48 -1.35
N THR A 177 -10.85 -15.35 -2.41
CA THR A 177 -10.57 -15.93 -3.72
C THR A 177 -10.63 -14.86 -4.81
N ALA A 178 -9.84 -15.04 -5.87
CA ALA A 178 -9.83 -14.11 -6.99
C ALA A 178 -11.21 -14.05 -7.66
N PRO A 179 -11.78 -12.84 -7.87
CA PRO A 179 -13.01 -12.70 -8.64
C PRO A 179 -12.75 -13.05 -10.11
N SER A 180 -13.80 -13.40 -10.82
CA SER A 180 -13.76 -13.67 -12.26
C SER A 180 -14.75 -12.78 -13.00
N ILE A 181 -14.39 -12.39 -14.21
CA ILE A 181 -15.20 -11.54 -15.09
C ILE A 181 -15.50 -12.24 -16.40
N PRO A 182 -16.55 -11.85 -17.13
CA PRO A 182 -16.78 -12.34 -18.49
C PRO A 182 -15.52 -12.16 -19.37
N SER A 183 -15.21 -13.14 -20.20
CA SER A 183 -14.02 -13.10 -21.07
C SER A 183 -14.01 -11.92 -22.04
N ALA A 184 -15.19 -11.42 -22.43
CA ALA A 184 -15.32 -10.22 -23.25
C ALA A 184 -14.77 -8.94 -22.56
N LEU A 185 -14.64 -8.94 -21.24
CA LEU A 185 -14.11 -7.81 -20.45
C LEU A 185 -12.63 -7.95 -20.11
N ALA A 186 -12.00 -9.11 -20.40
CA ALA A 186 -10.65 -9.45 -19.96
C ALA A 186 -9.57 -8.46 -20.42
N SER A 187 -9.73 -7.89 -21.62
CA SER A 187 -8.75 -6.95 -22.19
C SER A 187 -8.91 -5.53 -21.67
N MET A 188 -9.96 -5.22 -20.89
CA MET A 188 -10.27 -3.85 -20.50
C MET A 188 -10.47 -3.64 -19.00
N VAL A 189 -10.65 -4.68 -18.22
CA VAL A 189 -10.82 -4.59 -16.77
C VAL A 189 -9.50 -4.93 -16.08
N SER A 190 -9.00 -4.01 -15.27
CA SER A 190 -7.76 -4.18 -14.50
C SER A 190 -8.00 -4.75 -13.10
N SER A 191 -9.02 -4.27 -12.39
CA SER A 191 -9.32 -4.67 -11.01
C SER A 191 -10.79 -4.44 -10.64
N ILE A 192 -11.21 -5.06 -9.54
CA ILE A 192 -12.46 -4.78 -8.84
C ILE A 192 -12.11 -4.40 -7.40
N GLN A 193 -12.33 -3.15 -7.04
CA GLN A 193 -12.08 -2.61 -5.71
C GLN A 193 -13.38 -2.63 -4.87
N GLY A 194 -13.24 -2.53 -3.53
CA GLY A 194 -14.40 -2.53 -2.63
C GLY A 194 -14.98 -3.92 -2.37
N LEU A 195 -14.24 -5.00 -2.67
CA LEU A 195 -14.54 -6.36 -2.24
C LEU A 195 -14.01 -6.66 -0.83
N HIS A 196 -13.30 -5.71 -0.24
CA HIS A 196 -12.85 -5.68 1.15
C HIS A 196 -13.03 -4.27 1.72
N ASP A 197 -13.02 -4.15 3.03
CA ASP A 197 -13.19 -2.90 3.76
C ASP A 197 -11.94 -2.47 4.55
N PHE A 198 -10.78 -3.06 4.26
CA PHE A 198 -9.51 -2.53 4.73
C PHE A 198 -9.31 -1.13 4.15
N ARG A 199 -9.02 -0.17 5.03
CA ARG A 199 -8.83 1.24 4.66
C ARG A 199 -7.40 1.68 4.94
N PRO A 200 -6.82 2.55 4.10
CA PRO A 200 -5.58 3.24 4.41
C PRO A 200 -5.67 3.97 5.75
N ARG A 201 -4.56 4.01 6.46
CA ARG A 201 -4.49 4.64 7.77
C ARG A 201 -3.97 6.07 7.65
N PRO A 202 -4.38 6.97 8.56
CA PRO A 202 -3.76 8.27 8.67
C PRO A 202 -2.29 8.10 9.09
N ARG A 203 -1.44 8.98 8.56
CA ARG A 203 0.00 8.99 8.85
C ARG A 203 0.29 10.12 9.85
N ASN A 204 -0.34 10.03 11.04
CA ASN A 204 -0.17 10.98 12.14
C ASN A 204 0.11 10.31 13.48
N ILE A 205 0.79 11.03 14.32
CA ILE A 205 1.03 10.68 15.72
C ILE A 205 0.59 11.85 16.59
N VAL A 206 -0.47 11.65 17.36
CA VAL A 206 -1.03 12.68 18.24
C VAL A 206 -0.44 12.59 19.63
N ARG A 207 -0.05 13.74 20.21
CA ARG A 207 0.44 13.89 21.58
C ARG A 207 -0.33 14.94 22.33
N ARG A 208 -0.53 14.71 23.63
CA ARG A 208 -0.95 15.74 24.57
C ARG A 208 0.21 16.09 25.46
N VAL A 209 0.52 17.37 25.48
CA VAL A 209 1.72 17.87 26.14
C VAL A 209 1.38 18.90 27.21
N SER A 210 2.30 19.12 28.13
CA SER A 210 2.18 20.12 29.19
C SER A 210 2.06 21.54 28.63
N PRO A 211 1.51 22.49 29.41
CA PRO A 211 0.91 23.74 28.91
C PRO A 211 1.86 24.80 28.32
N GLU A 212 3.10 24.53 28.04
CA GLU A 212 4.05 25.51 27.51
C GLU A 212 4.40 25.26 26.04
N TYR A 213 4.32 26.30 25.17
CA TYR A 213 4.76 26.23 23.77
C TYR A 213 6.27 25.89 23.67
N THR A 214 7.04 26.32 24.68
CA THR A 214 8.39 25.86 24.93
C THR A 214 8.39 25.18 26.28
N SER A 215 8.70 23.89 26.32
CA SER A 215 8.76 23.17 27.59
C SER A 215 9.98 23.58 28.38
N SER A 216 9.76 24.23 29.54
CA SER A 216 10.85 24.57 30.47
C SER A 216 11.54 23.33 31.06
N THR A 217 10.89 22.15 30.95
CA THR A 217 11.41 20.88 31.50
C THR A 217 12.19 20.08 30.46
N SER A 218 11.67 19.98 29.23
CA SER A 218 12.28 19.20 28.13
C SER A 218 13.05 20.06 27.12
N GLY A 219 12.78 21.36 27.07
CA GLY A 219 13.30 22.25 26.02
C GLY A 219 12.57 22.11 24.68
N ASN A 220 11.58 21.23 24.58
CA ASN A 220 10.83 21.02 23.34
C ASN A 220 10.01 22.25 22.97
N HIS A 221 9.91 22.52 21.68
CA HIS A 221 9.11 23.56 21.08
C HIS A 221 8.00 22.96 20.23
N TYR A 222 6.83 23.60 20.21
CA TYR A 222 5.68 23.14 19.40
C TYR A 222 5.33 24.22 18.40
N LEU A 223 5.20 23.79 17.13
CA LEU A 223 5.09 24.71 16.01
C LEU A 223 3.70 25.36 15.94
N ALA A 224 3.67 26.70 15.99
CA ALA A 224 2.55 27.49 15.53
C ALA A 224 2.80 27.97 14.08
N PRO A 225 1.78 28.49 13.35
CA PRO A 225 1.96 28.98 11.98
C PRO A 225 3.06 30.02 11.83
N GLY A 226 3.24 30.93 12.80
CA GLY A 226 4.31 31.93 12.76
C GLY A 226 5.72 31.35 12.85
N ASP A 227 5.90 30.21 13.54
CA ASP A 227 7.17 29.48 13.58
C ASP A 227 7.48 28.89 12.21
N PHE A 228 6.51 28.20 11.61
CA PHE A 228 6.62 27.63 10.26
C PHE A 228 6.99 28.71 9.22
N TYR A 229 6.31 29.87 9.29
CA TYR A 229 6.60 30.97 8.36
C TYR A 229 8.03 31.51 8.47
N THR A 230 8.60 31.44 9.66
CA THR A 230 9.98 31.91 9.91
C THR A 230 11.00 30.84 9.54
N ILE A 231 10.75 29.58 9.92
CA ILE A 231 11.66 28.47 9.67
C ILE A 231 11.81 28.19 8.18
N TYR A 232 10.69 28.16 7.44
CA TYR A 232 10.69 27.82 6.02
C TYR A 232 10.54 29.05 5.08
N ASP A 233 10.83 30.25 5.58
CA ASP A 233 10.88 31.53 4.83
C ASP A 233 9.61 31.84 4.04
N VAL A 234 8.43 31.56 4.63
CA VAL A 234 7.11 31.91 4.05
C VAL A 234 6.78 33.40 4.23
N ASN A 235 7.29 34.05 5.28
CA ASN A 235 7.00 35.45 5.63
C ASN A 235 7.16 36.47 4.47
N PRO A 236 8.22 36.40 3.64
CA PRO A 236 8.37 37.34 2.52
C PRO A 236 7.29 37.18 1.46
N LEU A 237 6.81 35.94 1.21
CA LEU A 237 5.71 35.69 0.29
C LEU A 237 4.43 36.34 0.79
N LEU A 238 4.05 36.07 2.06
CA LEU A 238 2.85 36.62 2.68
C LEU A 238 2.89 38.16 2.68
N SER A 239 4.04 38.72 3.01
CA SER A 239 4.27 40.19 3.02
C SER A 239 4.13 40.83 1.65
N SER A 240 4.41 40.08 0.57
CA SER A 240 4.23 40.52 -0.82
C SER A 240 2.83 40.26 -1.38
N GLY A 241 1.90 39.72 -0.56
CA GLY A 241 0.53 39.40 -0.97
C GLY A 241 0.39 38.02 -1.62
N ILE A 242 1.46 37.23 -1.66
CA ILE A 242 1.41 35.83 -2.09
C ILE A 242 1.02 34.98 -0.87
N ASN A 243 -0.28 34.67 -0.76
CA ASN A 243 -0.90 34.11 0.44
C ASN A 243 -1.94 33.02 0.12
N GLY A 244 -1.93 32.50 -1.10
CA GLY A 244 -2.85 31.47 -1.59
C GLY A 244 -4.13 32.00 -2.23
N THR A 245 -4.32 33.32 -2.30
CA THR A 245 -5.52 33.93 -2.91
C THR A 245 -5.76 33.41 -4.32
N GLY A 246 -6.98 32.91 -4.56
CA GLY A 246 -7.41 32.38 -5.86
C GLY A 246 -7.03 30.91 -6.10
N ILE A 247 -6.30 30.28 -5.19
CA ILE A 247 -5.93 28.88 -5.26
C ILE A 247 -6.86 28.04 -4.37
N THR A 248 -7.23 26.86 -4.83
CA THR A 248 -7.97 25.88 -4.05
C THR A 248 -7.07 24.68 -3.74
N ILE A 249 -7.04 24.25 -2.49
CA ILE A 249 -6.42 23.01 -2.03
C ILE A 249 -7.55 22.06 -1.65
N ALA A 250 -7.63 20.90 -2.31
CA ALA A 250 -8.54 19.82 -1.91
C ALA A 250 -7.82 18.90 -0.92
N VAL A 251 -8.43 18.73 0.24
CA VAL A 251 -7.95 17.88 1.33
C VAL A 251 -8.81 16.62 1.40
N MET A 252 -8.18 15.45 1.33
CA MET A 252 -8.89 14.17 1.30
C MET A 252 -9.19 13.67 2.69
N GLY A 253 -10.46 13.34 2.98
CA GLY A 253 -10.91 12.81 4.26
C GLY A 253 -11.67 11.50 4.16
N GLN A 254 -11.79 10.82 5.30
CA GLN A 254 -12.63 9.61 5.48
C GLN A 254 -13.47 9.64 6.77
N VAL A 255 -13.64 10.84 7.33
CA VAL A 255 -14.44 11.12 8.53
C VAL A 255 -14.99 12.55 8.42
N ASP A 256 -16.04 12.89 9.18
CA ASP A 256 -16.55 14.26 9.23
C ASP A 256 -15.59 15.21 9.95
N LEU A 257 -15.47 16.40 9.39
CA LEU A 257 -14.66 17.51 9.90
C LEU A 257 -15.46 18.37 10.88
N ASN A 258 -14.85 18.76 12.01
CA ASN A 258 -15.41 19.75 12.89
C ASN A 258 -14.99 21.18 12.48
N LEU A 259 -15.89 21.90 11.79
CA LEU A 259 -15.61 23.26 11.29
C LEU A 259 -15.40 24.29 12.41
N SER A 260 -15.94 24.04 13.62
CA SER A 260 -15.74 24.96 14.77
C SER A 260 -14.31 24.93 15.27
N ASP A 261 -13.65 23.75 15.23
CA ASP A 261 -12.26 23.60 15.63
C ASP A 261 -11.35 24.36 14.66
N VAL A 262 -11.59 24.21 13.35
CA VAL A 262 -10.84 24.97 12.33
C VAL A 262 -10.99 26.48 12.52
N ALA A 263 -12.21 26.98 12.82
CA ALA A 263 -12.43 28.40 13.07
C ALA A 263 -11.70 28.88 14.35
N THR A 264 -11.66 28.05 15.37
CA THR A 264 -10.95 28.32 16.63
C THR A 264 -9.44 28.31 16.43
N PHE A 265 -8.91 27.34 15.68
CA PHE A 265 -7.51 27.28 15.26
C PHE A 265 -7.08 28.57 14.55
N ARG A 266 -7.85 29.00 13.55
CA ARG A 266 -7.54 30.23 12.80
C ARG A 266 -7.53 31.45 13.69
N THR A 267 -8.45 31.53 14.68
CA THR A 267 -8.50 32.59 15.66
C THR A 267 -7.28 32.55 16.58
N ALA A 268 -6.93 31.40 17.12
CA ALA A 268 -5.76 31.18 17.98
C ALA A 268 -4.46 31.54 17.29
N SER A 269 -4.38 31.22 15.98
CA SER A 269 -3.24 31.51 15.10
C SER A 269 -3.18 32.93 14.56
N GLY A 270 -4.19 33.78 14.83
CA GLY A 270 -4.28 35.11 14.23
C GLY A 270 -4.43 35.11 12.70
N LEU A 271 -5.00 34.06 12.13
CA LEU A 271 -5.22 33.91 10.71
C LEU A 271 -6.54 34.54 10.24
N PRO A 272 -6.66 34.94 8.97
CA PRO A 272 -7.92 35.41 8.40
C PRO A 272 -9.03 34.39 8.57
N ALA A 273 -10.27 34.80 8.83
CA ALA A 273 -11.42 33.91 8.81
C ALA A 273 -11.62 33.36 7.39
N ASN A 274 -11.44 32.03 7.24
CA ASN A 274 -11.54 31.32 5.96
C ASN A 274 -12.01 29.91 6.28
N VAL A 275 -13.34 29.69 6.21
CA VAL A 275 -13.97 28.42 6.58
C VAL A 275 -13.87 27.45 5.41
N PRO A 276 -13.39 26.22 5.63
CA PRO A 276 -13.37 25.19 4.60
C PRO A 276 -14.75 24.86 4.05
N THR A 277 -14.81 24.53 2.78
CA THR A 277 -16.00 23.95 2.16
C THR A 277 -15.92 22.43 2.25
N VAL A 278 -16.97 21.78 2.77
CA VAL A 278 -17.06 20.32 2.82
C VAL A 278 -17.83 19.81 1.60
N LYS A 279 -17.25 18.82 0.92
CA LYS A 279 -17.88 18.12 -0.20
C LYS A 279 -17.97 16.64 0.09
N LEU A 280 -19.15 16.19 0.45
CA LEU A 280 -19.44 14.77 0.62
C LEU A 280 -19.53 14.06 -0.74
N TYR A 281 -18.94 12.86 -0.83
CA TYR A 281 -19.03 11.98 -1.98
C TYR A 281 -19.32 10.54 -1.57
N GLY A 282 -20.35 9.95 -2.15
CA GLY A 282 -20.79 8.60 -1.80
C GLY A 282 -21.53 8.53 -0.47
N THR A 283 -21.18 7.55 0.35
CA THR A 283 -21.80 7.38 1.67
C THR A 283 -21.16 8.35 2.66
N ASP A 284 -22.00 9.01 3.44
CA ASP A 284 -21.58 9.85 4.55
C ASP A 284 -20.90 8.98 5.62
N PRO A 285 -19.62 9.21 5.99
CA PRO A 285 -18.97 8.49 7.06
C PRO A 285 -19.61 8.74 8.42
N GLY A 286 -20.38 9.82 8.54
CA GLY A 286 -21.03 10.26 9.77
C GLY A 286 -20.09 10.94 10.74
N ALA A 287 -20.67 11.66 11.68
CA ALA A 287 -19.90 12.23 12.78
C ALA A 287 -19.21 11.10 13.58
N PRO A 288 -17.94 11.27 13.94
CA PRO A 288 -17.21 10.25 14.69
C PRO A 288 -17.98 9.92 15.97
N SER A 289 -18.29 8.64 16.18
CA SER A 289 -18.89 8.22 17.44
C SER A 289 -17.78 8.20 18.50
N PHE A 290 -17.77 9.19 19.37
CA PHE A 290 -16.86 9.28 20.53
C PHE A 290 -17.09 8.18 21.58
N LYS A 291 -17.49 6.99 21.17
CA LYS A 291 -17.62 5.84 22.07
C LYS A 291 -16.25 5.21 22.24
N ALA A 292 -15.88 5.00 23.50
CA ALA A 292 -14.71 4.21 23.86
C ALA A 292 -14.68 2.89 23.07
N GLY A 293 -13.63 2.68 22.26
CA GLY A 293 -13.49 1.52 21.39
C GLY A 293 -13.90 1.71 19.93
N ALA A 294 -14.27 2.93 19.50
CA ALA A 294 -14.43 3.21 18.08
C ALA A 294 -13.07 3.38 17.39
N PRO A 295 -12.79 2.69 16.27
CA PRO A 295 -11.47 2.67 15.61
C PRO A 295 -11.08 3.95 14.85
N THR A 296 -11.85 5.03 14.96
CA THR A 296 -11.78 6.21 14.07
C THR A 296 -11.18 7.46 14.66
N THR A 297 -10.50 7.37 15.81
CA THR A 297 -10.00 8.58 16.50
C THR A 297 -8.85 9.26 15.80
N GLY A 298 -7.94 8.53 15.17
CA GLY A 298 -6.85 9.08 14.37
C GLY A 298 -7.33 9.86 13.15
N ASP A 299 -8.43 9.44 12.53
CA ASP A 299 -8.99 10.09 11.34
C ASP A 299 -9.51 11.51 11.61
N VAL A 300 -10.06 11.76 12.83
CA VAL A 300 -10.55 13.11 13.19
C VAL A 300 -9.40 14.09 13.38
N ASP A 301 -8.38 13.66 14.08
CA ASP A 301 -7.18 14.49 14.29
C ASP A 301 -6.46 14.73 12.96
N GLU A 302 -6.45 13.72 12.06
CA GLU A 302 -5.94 13.89 10.70
C GLU A 302 -6.72 14.92 9.90
N ALA A 303 -8.05 14.82 9.89
CA ALA A 303 -8.89 15.78 9.16
C ALA A 303 -8.70 17.21 9.65
N GLN A 304 -8.55 17.41 10.98
CA GLN A 304 -8.26 18.71 11.56
C GLN A 304 -6.86 19.20 11.17
N LEU A 305 -5.84 18.37 11.36
CA LEU A 305 -4.46 18.67 10.99
C LEU A 305 -4.35 19.15 9.55
N ASP A 306 -4.87 18.36 8.62
CA ASP A 306 -4.74 18.60 7.19
C ASP A 306 -5.37 19.94 6.76
N VAL A 307 -6.60 20.18 7.21
CA VAL A 307 -7.34 21.39 6.87
C VAL A 307 -6.74 22.62 7.55
N GLU A 308 -6.33 22.48 8.80
CA GLU A 308 -5.75 23.58 9.57
C GLU A 308 -4.41 24.02 9.01
N TRP A 309 -3.52 23.07 8.72
CA TRP A 309 -2.16 23.41 8.31
C TRP A 309 -2.02 23.74 6.81
N ALA A 310 -2.78 23.09 5.92
CA ALA A 310 -2.87 23.56 4.53
C ALA A 310 -3.38 25.02 4.48
N GLY A 311 -4.43 25.31 5.29
CA GLY A 311 -5.01 26.64 5.40
C GLY A 311 -4.19 27.63 6.22
N ALA A 312 -3.26 27.18 7.07
CA ALA A 312 -2.33 28.05 7.77
C ALA A 312 -1.21 28.52 6.85
N VAL A 313 -0.55 27.61 6.14
CA VAL A 313 0.59 27.95 5.27
C VAL A 313 0.16 28.82 4.08
N ALA A 314 -1.03 28.59 3.53
CA ALA A 314 -1.65 29.43 2.50
C ALA A 314 -2.95 30.08 3.03
N PRO A 315 -2.85 31.14 3.87
CA PRO A 315 -3.96 31.61 4.71
C PRO A 315 -5.19 32.11 3.93
N ASN A 316 -5.07 32.45 2.67
CA ASN A 316 -6.18 32.88 1.81
C ASN A 316 -6.52 31.88 0.70
N ALA A 317 -5.91 30.71 0.68
CA ALA A 317 -6.33 29.62 -0.19
C ALA A 317 -7.72 29.10 0.21
N SER A 318 -8.54 28.73 -0.76
CA SER A 318 -9.81 28.05 -0.50
C SER A 318 -9.52 26.59 -0.15
N ILE A 319 -9.93 26.13 1.01
CA ILE A 319 -9.80 24.73 1.42
C ILE A 319 -11.09 24.00 1.11
N LEU A 320 -10.99 22.94 0.30
CA LEU A 320 -12.08 22.04 -0.06
C LEU A 320 -11.85 20.68 0.61
N PHE A 321 -12.54 20.41 1.70
CA PHE A 321 -12.48 19.09 2.34
C PHE A 321 -13.39 18.12 1.59
N VAL A 322 -12.81 17.14 0.92
CA VAL A 322 -13.54 16.11 0.17
C VAL A 322 -13.64 14.86 1.03
N ASN A 323 -14.87 14.51 1.42
CA ASN A 323 -15.14 13.49 2.42
C ASN A 323 -15.94 12.31 1.85
N SER A 324 -15.60 11.10 2.27
CA SER A 324 -16.31 9.85 1.99
C SER A 324 -15.97 8.82 3.06
N THR A 325 -16.43 7.57 2.93
CA THR A 325 -16.07 6.48 3.85
C THR A 325 -14.63 5.97 3.70
N ALA A 326 -13.89 6.42 2.69
CA ALA A 326 -12.48 6.06 2.47
C ALA A 326 -11.76 7.19 1.71
N ALA A 327 -10.56 7.57 2.16
CA ALA A 327 -9.78 8.67 1.60
C ALA A 327 -9.47 8.50 0.09
N PHE A 328 -9.23 7.27 -0.37
CA PHE A 328 -9.02 6.98 -1.79
C PHE A 328 -10.30 7.12 -2.64
N THR A 329 -11.48 6.98 -2.03
CA THR A 329 -12.75 7.33 -2.69
C THR A 329 -12.88 8.86 -2.84
N SER A 330 -12.47 9.61 -1.81
CA SER A 330 -12.38 11.07 -1.86
C SER A 330 -11.38 11.54 -2.92
N LEU A 331 -10.19 10.91 -2.98
CA LEU A 331 -9.18 11.16 -4.01
C LEU A 331 -9.74 10.90 -5.43
N THR A 332 -10.40 9.77 -5.63
CA THR A 332 -11.05 9.42 -6.91
C THR A 332 -12.02 10.50 -7.35
N ASN A 333 -12.85 11.01 -6.43
CA ASN A 333 -13.79 12.10 -6.72
C ASN A 333 -13.09 13.42 -7.05
N ALA A 334 -12.04 13.77 -6.28
CA ALA A 334 -11.30 15.01 -6.48
C ALA A 334 -10.62 15.06 -7.86
N ILE A 335 -10.06 13.95 -8.29
CA ILE A 335 -9.39 13.82 -9.59
C ILE A 335 -10.40 13.74 -10.73
N ASP A 336 -11.37 12.83 -10.66
CA ASP A 336 -12.31 12.59 -11.75
C ASP A 336 -13.21 13.80 -12.05
N ASN A 337 -13.42 14.65 -11.05
CA ASN A 337 -14.17 15.90 -11.22
C ASN A 337 -13.30 17.15 -11.34
N ASN A 338 -11.96 17.00 -11.33
CA ASN A 338 -10.98 18.10 -11.41
C ASN A 338 -11.31 19.23 -10.41
N LEU A 339 -11.51 18.86 -9.12
CA LEU A 339 -12.11 19.75 -8.12
C LEU A 339 -11.18 20.88 -7.69
N ALA A 340 -9.87 20.64 -7.68
CA ALA A 340 -8.87 21.61 -7.24
C ALA A 340 -7.54 21.39 -7.98
N PRO A 341 -6.72 22.45 -8.15
CA PRO A 341 -5.41 22.29 -8.75
C PRO A 341 -4.36 21.67 -7.83
N ILE A 342 -4.59 21.64 -6.52
CA ILE A 342 -3.73 20.96 -5.54
C ILE A 342 -4.59 20.00 -4.73
N ILE A 343 -4.07 18.80 -4.51
CA ILE A 343 -4.69 17.73 -3.74
C ILE A 343 -3.71 17.28 -2.66
N SER A 344 -4.13 17.36 -1.39
CA SER A 344 -3.41 16.81 -0.24
C SER A 344 -4.12 15.56 0.26
N ILE A 345 -3.40 14.45 0.37
CA ILE A 345 -3.92 13.21 0.91
C ILE A 345 -2.95 12.65 1.94
N SER A 346 -3.31 12.72 3.23
CA SER A 346 -2.48 12.23 4.35
C SER A 346 -2.82 10.80 4.75
N TYR A 347 -3.26 10.00 3.81
CA TYR A 347 -3.61 8.59 3.98
C TYR A 347 -2.84 7.73 2.99
N GLY A 348 -2.20 6.70 3.50
CA GLY A 348 -1.46 5.74 2.70
C GLY A 348 -1.38 4.37 3.34
N ASP A 349 -0.72 3.46 2.66
CA ASP A 349 -0.38 2.13 3.15
C ASP A 349 0.84 1.61 2.39
N CYS A 350 1.49 0.61 2.95
CA CYS A 350 2.56 -0.13 2.29
C CYS A 350 2.15 -0.55 0.86
N GLU A 351 3.00 -0.32 -0.13
CA GLU A 351 2.73 -0.64 -1.55
C GLU A 351 2.15 -2.03 -1.77
N THR A 352 2.70 -3.04 -1.07
CA THR A 352 2.29 -4.43 -1.27
C THR A 352 0.87 -4.71 -0.78
N ASN A 353 0.33 -3.92 0.15
CA ASN A 353 -1.02 -4.08 0.67
C ASN A 353 -2.11 -3.72 -0.35
N PHE A 354 -1.78 -2.88 -1.34
CA PHE A 354 -2.71 -2.54 -2.42
C PHE A 354 -2.91 -3.66 -3.45
N GLY A 355 -1.97 -4.61 -3.55
CA GLY A 355 -2.06 -5.68 -4.55
C GLY A 355 -2.29 -5.12 -5.97
N SER A 356 -3.23 -5.71 -6.72
CA SER A 356 -3.52 -5.25 -8.09
C SER A 356 -4.18 -3.87 -8.18
N SER A 357 -4.74 -3.34 -7.10
CA SER A 357 -5.41 -2.03 -7.11
C SER A 357 -4.43 -0.86 -7.22
N ILE A 358 -3.15 -1.05 -6.91
CA ILE A 358 -2.11 -0.02 -7.02
C ILE A 358 -2.03 0.56 -8.43
N ASN A 359 -2.10 -0.29 -9.47
CA ASN A 359 -2.06 0.15 -10.86
C ASN A 359 -3.29 1.00 -11.24
N SER A 360 -4.46 0.66 -10.71
CA SER A 360 -5.69 1.42 -10.98
C SER A 360 -5.67 2.80 -10.32
N TYR A 361 -5.13 2.90 -9.11
CA TYR A 361 -4.92 4.19 -8.46
C TYR A 361 -3.82 5.00 -9.14
N ASN A 362 -2.73 4.35 -9.59
CA ASN A 362 -1.70 5.06 -10.35
C ASN A 362 -2.23 5.65 -11.66
N GLN A 363 -3.09 4.92 -12.40
CA GLN A 363 -3.77 5.48 -13.58
C GLN A 363 -4.63 6.71 -13.25
N LEU A 364 -5.26 6.75 -12.07
CA LEU A 364 -6.01 7.92 -11.60
C LEU A 364 -5.06 9.11 -11.33
N LEU A 365 -3.87 8.85 -10.77
CA LEU A 365 -2.84 9.86 -10.53
C LEU A 365 -2.24 10.38 -11.84
N GLU A 366 -2.10 9.54 -12.86
CA GLU A 366 -1.77 9.96 -14.24
C GLU A 366 -2.83 10.92 -14.82
N GLN A 367 -4.11 10.64 -14.55
CA GLN A 367 -5.20 11.56 -14.93
C GLN A 367 -5.07 12.90 -14.21
N ALA A 368 -4.75 12.90 -12.90
CA ALA A 368 -4.51 14.13 -12.15
C ALA A 368 -3.40 14.97 -12.78
N ALA A 369 -2.26 14.35 -13.07
CA ALA A 369 -1.13 15.01 -13.74
C ALA A 369 -1.54 15.58 -15.09
N ALA A 370 -2.25 14.82 -15.95
CA ALA A 370 -2.73 15.28 -17.26
C ALA A 370 -3.72 16.46 -17.15
N GLN A 371 -4.45 16.58 -16.03
CA GLN A 371 -5.38 17.68 -15.74
C GLN A 371 -4.72 18.90 -15.10
N GLY A 372 -3.42 18.82 -14.85
CA GLY A 372 -2.65 19.87 -14.19
C GLY A 372 -2.92 19.95 -12.68
N GLN A 373 -3.38 18.85 -12.07
CA GLN A 373 -3.52 18.76 -10.64
C GLN A 373 -2.21 18.25 -10.03
N THR A 374 -1.78 18.89 -8.95
CA THR A 374 -0.61 18.50 -8.17
C THR A 374 -1.08 17.70 -6.96
N VAL A 375 -0.59 16.48 -6.80
CA VAL A 375 -0.92 15.60 -5.68
C VAL A 375 0.28 15.49 -4.76
N VAL A 376 0.06 15.67 -3.45
CA VAL A 376 1.06 15.49 -2.40
C VAL A 376 0.59 14.45 -1.39
N ALA A 377 1.51 13.61 -0.92
CA ALA A 377 1.22 12.55 0.04
C ALA A 377 2.40 12.32 1.00
N PRO A 378 2.13 11.84 2.23
CA PRO A 378 3.15 11.49 3.20
C PRO A 378 3.94 10.26 2.76
N SER A 379 5.24 10.24 3.03
CA SER A 379 6.09 9.10 2.69
C SER A 379 5.99 7.92 3.67
N GLY A 380 5.20 8.07 4.74
CA GLY A 380 4.99 7.07 5.79
C GLY A 380 5.66 7.44 7.11
N ASP A 381 5.25 6.75 8.19
CA ASP A 381 5.64 7.06 9.57
C ASP A 381 6.39 5.92 10.26
N SER A 382 6.70 4.84 9.56
CA SER A 382 7.33 3.63 10.12
C SER A 382 8.78 3.45 9.68
N GLY A 383 9.45 4.56 9.32
CA GLY A 383 10.78 4.52 8.77
C GLY A 383 10.82 3.79 7.42
N ALA A 384 11.90 3.11 7.13
CA ALA A 384 12.08 2.35 5.88
C ALA A 384 11.24 1.07 5.80
N THR A 385 10.33 0.80 6.77
CA THR A 385 9.62 -0.48 6.93
C THR A 385 8.10 -0.30 7.01
N ASP A 386 7.53 0.38 6.04
CA ASP A 386 6.13 0.84 6.08
C ASP A 386 5.09 -0.29 6.19
N CYS A 387 5.44 -1.54 5.86
CA CYS A 387 4.58 -2.71 6.08
C CYS A 387 4.48 -3.18 7.55
N ASP A 388 5.25 -2.59 8.47
CA ASP A 388 5.33 -3.02 9.89
C ASP A 388 4.73 -2.03 10.89
N GLY A 389 4.18 -0.90 10.45
CA GLY A 389 3.68 0.15 11.34
C GLY A 389 2.41 -0.20 12.12
N GLY A 390 2.11 0.61 13.13
CA GLY A 390 0.88 0.57 13.91
C GLY A 390 0.98 -0.24 15.21
N THR A 391 -0.11 -0.95 15.57
CA THR A 391 -0.22 -1.73 16.81
C THR A 391 -0.46 -3.21 16.51
N ASN A 392 0.07 -4.06 17.39
CA ASN A 392 -0.19 -5.50 17.32
C ASN A 392 -1.63 -5.84 17.79
N ALA A 393 -2.01 -7.13 17.74
CA ALA A 393 -3.34 -7.61 18.15
C ALA A 393 -3.69 -7.34 19.62
N GLN A 394 -2.72 -6.98 20.46
CA GLN A 394 -2.88 -6.59 21.86
C GLN A 394 -2.97 -5.07 22.06
N GLY A 395 -2.97 -4.29 20.98
CA GLY A 395 -3.00 -2.83 21.02
C GLY A 395 -1.67 -2.17 21.43
N SER A 396 -0.56 -2.94 21.48
CA SER A 396 0.75 -2.39 21.78
C SER A 396 1.45 -1.92 20.51
N PRO A 397 2.20 -0.78 20.54
CA PRO A 397 2.95 -0.31 19.39
C PRO A 397 3.95 -1.34 18.87
N ILE A 398 4.03 -1.49 17.56
CA ILE A 398 5.04 -2.34 16.91
C ILE A 398 6.35 -1.55 16.85
N ALA A 399 7.34 -1.98 17.64
CA ALA A 399 8.65 -1.31 17.74
C ALA A 399 9.76 -2.04 16.97
N THR A 400 9.45 -3.13 16.28
CA THR A 400 10.44 -3.96 15.59
C THR A 400 9.85 -4.51 14.30
N ALA A 401 10.50 -4.24 13.18
CA ALA A 401 10.07 -4.68 11.86
C ALA A 401 10.32 -6.16 11.60
N THR A 402 9.49 -6.76 10.77
CA THR A 402 9.55 -8.18 10.36
C THR A 402 9.33 -8.40 8.86
N ASN A 403 8.76 -7.42 8.16
CA ASN A 403 8.37 -7.52 6.75
C ASN A 403 9.41 -6.96 5.76
N GLY A 404 10.54 -6.44 6.28
CA GLY A 404 11.62 -5.90 5.47
C GLY A 404 11.39 -4.46 4.99
N LEU A 405 12.22 -4.01 4.03
CA LEU A 405 12.10 -2.67 3.46
C LEU A 405 10.80 -2.52 2.66
N ALA A 406 10.14 -1.39 2.85
CA ALA A 406 8.89 -1.06 2.18
C ALA A 406 8.61 0.43 2.21
N VAL A 407 7.97 0.95 1.18
CA VAL A 407 7.56 2.36 1.05
C VAL A 407 6.04 2.50 1.02
N ASP A 408 5.57 3.70 1.32
CA ASP A 408 4.16 4.08 1.31
C ASP A 408 3.66 4.39 -0.10
N PHE A 409 2.42 4.02 -0.38
CA PHE A 409 1.65 4.49 -1.52
C PHE A 409 0.45 5.32 -1.00
N PRO A 410 0.19 6.54 -1.54
CA PRO A 410 0.49 6.96 -2.91
C PRO A 410 1.80 7.75 -3.12
N ALA A 411 2.61 8.02 -2.07
CA ALA A 411 3.87 8.76 -2.20
C ALA A 411 4.84 8.14 -3.22
N SER A 412 4.87 6.81 -3.31
CA SER A 412 5.75 6.10 -4.25
C SER A 412 5.31 6.19 -5.72
N SER A 413 4.11 6.73 -6.02
CA SER A 413 3.72 6.97 -7.41
C SER A 413 4.62 8.03 -8.07
N PRO A 414 5.04 7.86 -9.34
CA PRO A 414 5.79 8.87 -10.09
C PRO A 414 5.03 10.19 -10.37
N TYR A 415 3.76 10.26 -9.99
CA TYR A 415 2.86 11.40 -10.24
C TYR A 415 2.42 12.08 -8.94
N VAL A 416 3.10 11.77 -7.84
CA VAL A 416 2.82 12.29 -6.50
C VAL A 416 4.12 12.75 -5.87
N THR A 417 4.13 13.97 -5.30
CA THR A 417 5.25 14.43 -4.50
C THR A 417 5.17 13.80 -3.11
N GLY A 418 6.11 12.92 -2.79
CA GLY A 418 6.24 12.27 -1.49
C GLY A 418 6.91 13.19 -0.49
N VAL A 419 6.25 13.47 0.64
CA VAL A 419 6.76 14.38 1.67
C VAL A 419 7.19 13.59 2.90
N GLY A 420 8.47 13.67 3.22
CA GLY A 420 9.11 13.04 4.38
C GLY A 420 9.08 13.90 5.63
N GLY A 421 9.75 13.39 6.66
CA GLY A 421 9.80 14.00 7.98
C GLY A 421 11.21 14.32 8.47
N THR A 422 11.36 15.51 9.08
CA THR A 422 12.58 15.95 9.77
C THR A 422 12.31 16.25 11.24
N THR A 423 13.37 16.45 12.01
CA THR A 423 13.34 16.97 13.40
C THR A 423 14.27 18.17 13.48
N LEU A 424 13.78 19.28 14.05
CA LEU A 424 14.59 20.48 14.28
C LEU A 424 15.69 20.19 15.32
N THR A 425 16.86 20.78 15.13
CA THR A 425 18.03 20.53 16.00
C THR A 425 18.68 21.86 16.35
N GLU A 426 18.37 22.40 17.52
CA GLU A 426 18.87 23.70 17.98
C GLU A 426 20.32 23.68 18.43
N GLY A 427 20.80 22.52 18.88
CA GLY A 427 22.14 22.40 19.50
C GLY A 427 22.30 23.35 20.70
N SER A 428 23.31 24.22 20.63
CA SER A 428 23.55 25.25 21.68
C SER A 428 23.07 26.65 21.29
N VAL A 429 22.43 26.80 20.10
CA VAL A 429 21.98 28.08 19.57
C VAL A 429 20.55 28.35 20.04
N ASN A 430 20.29 29.59 20.47
CA ASN A 430 18.92 29.99 20.84
C ASN A 430 18.19 30.53 19.63
N TYR A 431 17.40 29.67 19.01
CA TYR A 431 16.55 29.97 17.85
C TYR A 431 15.18 30.53 18.21
N TRP A 432 14.81 30.61 19.49
CA TRP A 432 13.47 30.96 19.95
C TRP A 432 13.45 32.27 20.72
N ASN A 433 12.43 33.08 20.52
CA ASN A 433 12.13 34.26 21.30
C ASN A 433 11.47 33.84 22.63
N THR A 434 11.57 34.72 23.65
CA THR A 434 10.98 34.47 24.98
C THR A 434 9.48 34.71 25.03
N ALA A 435 8.89 35.24 23.95
CA ALA A 435 7.45 35.50 23.82
C ALA A 435 7.01 35.28 22.38
N ASN A 436 5.77 34.84 22.22
CA ASN A 436 5.18 34.64 20.90
C ASN A 436 4.87 35.99 20.24
N GLY A 437 5.17 36.11 18.97
CA GLY A 437 4.88 37.21 18.07
C GLY A 437 3.60 37.03 17.25
N ALA A 438 3.65 37.51 16.01
CA ALA A 438 2.57 37.36 15.06
C ALA A 438 2.34 35.85 14.74
N ASN A 439 1.08 35.48 14.51
CA ASN A 439 0.64 34.12 14.23
C ASN A 439 1.16 33.10 15.26
N SER A 440 1.30 33.54 16.51
CA SER A 440 1.80 32.74 17.65
C SER A 440 3.23 32.23 17.51
N GLY A 441 4.01 32.69 16.55
CA GLY A 441 5.38 32.24 16.32
C GLY A 441 6.40 32.85 17.30
N SER A 442 7.46 32.08 17.60
CA SER A 442 8.59 32.47 18.42
C SER A 442 9.95 32.19 17.76
N ALA A 443 9.98 31.46 16.65
CA ALA A 443 11.19 31.19 15.88
C ALA A 443 11.83 32.49 15.35
N LYS A 444 13.18 32.52 15.26
CA LYS A 444 13.97 33.67 14.80
C LYS A 444 14.50 33.49 13.37
N SER A 445 14.71 32.27 12.92
CA SER A 445 15.29 31.94 11.63
C SER A 445 15.07 30.46 11.32
N TYR A 446 15.54 29.99 10.17
CA TYR A 446 15.72 28.57 9.90
C TYR A 446 16.48 27.89 11.04
N ILE A 447 16.07 26.69 11.41
CA ILE A 447 16.66 25.83 12.42
C ILE A 447 17.18 24.57 11.70
N PRO A 448 18.44 24.15 11.90
CA PRO A 448 18.96 22.94 11.26
C PRO A 448 18.14 21.71 11.59
N GLU A 449 18.07 20.79 10.63
CA GLU A 449 17.24 19.61 10.68
C GLU A 449 18.04 18.31 10.62
N THR A 450 17.51 17.27 11.22
CA THR A 450 17.96 15.87 11.07
C THR A 450 16.79 15.02 10.58
N VAL A 451 17.04 13.80 10.13
CA VAL A 451 15.97 12.84 9.84
C VAL A 451 15.10 12.64 11.08
N TRP A 452 13.78 12.69 10.94
CA TRP A 452 12.89 12.33 12.02
C TRP A 452 12.98 10.82 12.33
N ASP A 453 13.34 10.50 13.59
CA ASP A 453 13.30 9.14 14.14
C ASP A 453 13.03 9.21 15.65
N ASP A 454 11.78 8.95 16.01
CA ASP A 454 11.29 8.84 17.39
C ASP A 454 11.02 7.38 17.79
N THR A 455 11.54 6.43 17.03
CA THR A 455 11.31 4.99 17.24
C THR A 455 11.73 4.54 18.63
N SER A 456 10.83 3.90 19.35
CA SER A 456 11.06 3.40 20.70
C SER A 456 10.06 2.30 21.07
N SER A 457 10.31 1.62 22.17
CA SER A 457 9.37 0.61 22.71
C SER A 457 8.01 1.20 23.12
N THR A 458 7.94 2.51 23.38
CA THR A 458 6.71 3.23 23.76
C THR A 458 5.99 3.85 22.56
N ASN A 459 6.73 4.34 21.58
CA ASN A 459 6.16 4.97 20.40
C ASN A 459 5.87 3.97 19.27
N GLY A 460 6.53 2.81 19.28
CA GLY A 460 6.58 1.90 18.15
C GLY A 460 7.59 2.39 17.11
N LEU A 461 7.47 1.90 15.88
CA LEU A 461 8.14 2.45 14.71
C LEU A 461 7.56 3.86 14.46
N SER A 462 8.39 4.87 14.49
CA SER A 462 7.99 6.28 14.43
C SER A 462 9.13 7.09 13.82
N ALA A 463 9.21 7.09 12.49
CA ALA A 463 10.30 7.73 11.76
C ALA A 463 9.84 8.09 10.33
N SER A 464 10.58 9.00 9.66
CA SER A 464 10.36 9.39 8.27
C SER A 464 10.29 8.17 7.35
N GLY A 465 9.19 7.96 6.67
CA GLY A 465 9.09 6.94 5.64
C GLY A 465 10.00 7.24 4.45
N GLY A 466 10.52 6.18 3.83
CA GLY A 466 11.35 6.38 2.65
C GLY A 466 12.10 5.12 2.25
N GLY A 467 12.57 5.12 1.01
CA GLY A 467 13.21 3.97 0.41
C GLY A 467 12.89 3.82 -1.07
N VAL A 468 12.99 2.60 -1.55
CA VAL A 468 12.91 2.23 -2.97
C VAL A 468 11.59 1.52 -3.24
N SER A 469 10.82 2.01 -4.22
CA SER A 469 9.56 1.39 -4.65
C SER A 469 9.78 0.00 -5.26
N VAL A 470 8.93 -0.95 -4.89
CA VAL A 470 8.86 -2.26 -5.54
C VAL A 470 7.84 -2.29 -6.69
N ALA A 471 6.96 -1.29 -6.78
CA ALA A 471 5.89 -1.21 -7.77
C ALA A 471 6.27 -0.37 -8.99
N PHE A 472 7.01 0.73 -8.82
CA PHE A 472 7.23 1.74 -9.86
C PHE A 472 8.69 1.84 -10.29
N ALA A 473 8.88 1.98 -11.60
CA ALA A 473 10.20 2.26 -12.16
C ALA A 473 10.61 3.72 -11.88
N LYS A 474 11.95 3.97 -11.84
CA LYS A 474 12.50 5.30 -11.66
C LYS A 474 12.11 6.21 -12.84
N PRO A 475 11.44 7.34 -12.57
CA PRO A 475 11.10 8.30 -13.63
C PRO A 475 12.37 8.94 -14.20
N THR A 476 12.34 9.34 -15.44
CA THR A 476 13.50 9.96 -16.13
C THR A 476 13.96 11.28 -15.50
N TRP A 477 13.07 11.98 -14.81
CA TRP A 477 13.38 13.22 -14.10
C TRP A 477 14.03 12.97 -12.73
N GLN A 478 13.90 11.78 -12.13
CA GLN A 478 14.47 11.45 -10.82
C GLN A 478 15.96 11.14 -10.93
N THR A 479 16.75 12.19 -11.08
CA THR A 479 18.21 12.14 -11.24
C THR A 479 18.87 13.20 -10.37
N GLY A 480 20.14 13.05 -10.05
CA GLY A 480 20.94 14.04 -9.36
C GLY A 480 21.90 13.47 -8.35
N THR A 481 22.60 14.34 -7.64
CA THR A 481 23.56 13.94 -6.59
C THR A 481 22.84 13.25 -5.46
N GLY A 482 23.28 12.04 -5.11
CA GLY A 482 22.67 11.23 -4.05
C GLY A 482 21.52 10.32 -4.51
N VAL A 483 20.86 10.59 -5.65
CA VAL A 483 19.82 9.71 -6.18
C VAL A 483 20.41 8.34 -6.53
N PRO A 484 19.90 7.24 -5.95
CA PRO A 484 20.41 5.90 -6.22
C PRO A 484 20.22 5.49 -7.68
N ASN A 485 21.16 4.74 -8.21
CA ASN A 485 21.04 4.18 -9.57
C ASN A 485 20.47 2.76 -9.51
N ASP A 486 19.26 2.61 -8.96
CA ASP A 486 18.59 1.33 -8.70
C ASP A 486 17.40 1.07 -9.62
N TYR A 487 17.12 1.97 -10.56
CA TYR A 487 16.06 1.89 -11.58
C TYR A 487 14.62 1.89 -11.03
N SER A 488 14.44 2.11 -9.74
CA SER A 488 13.13 2.18 -9.08
C SER A 488 12.84 3.61 -8.61
N ARG A 489 11.57 3.97 -8.50
CA ARG A 489 11.14 5.23 -7.89
C ARG A 489 11.60 5.30 -6.44
N ASP A 490 12.26 6.37 -6.06
CA ASP A 490 12.75 6.65 -4.71
C ASP A 490 11.87 7.68 -4.01
N VAL A 491 11.62 7.48 -2.72
CA VAL A 491 10.89 8.42 -1.86
C VAL A 491 11.66 8.64 -0.55
N PRO A 492 11.42 9.83 0.08
CA PRO A 492 10.57 10.96 -0.29
C PRO A 492 11.22 11.87 -1.33
N ASP A 493 10.50 12.90 -1.82
CA ASP A 493 11.06 13.93 -2.71
C ASP A 493 11.61 15.11 -1.93
N VAL A 494 10.87 15.55 -0.89
CA VAL A 494 11.21 16.62 0.03
C VAL A 494 10.78 16.22 1.45
N ALA A 495 11.23 16.95 2.47
CA ALA A 495 10.80 16.70 3.85
C ALA A 495 10.59 18.03 4.59
N LEU A 496 9.78 18.00 5.66
CA LEU A 496 9.58 19.11 6.59
C LEU A 496 9.52 18.55 8.02
N ALA A 497 9.56 19.41 9.05
CA ALA A 497 9.43 18.99 10.44
C ALA A 497 8.22 18.06 10.64
N ALA A 498 8.40 16.94 11.38
CA ALA A 498 7.40 15.90 11.56
C ALA A 498 7.41 15.28 12.95
N SER A 499 8.42 15.53 13.80
CA SER A 499 8.51 14.90 15.11
C SER A 499 7.42 15.37 16.07
N PRO A 500 6.47 14.51 16.51
CA PRO A 500 5.48 14.89 17.53
C PRO A 500 6.10 15.06 18.92
N ASN A 501 7.30 14.56 19.13
CA ASN A 501 7.96 14.60 20.43
C ASN A 501 8.78 15.88 20.66
N HIS A 502 9.24 16.50 19.57
CA HIS A 502 10.13 17.67 19.63
C HIS A 502 9.47 18.90 18.97
N ASP A 503 8.96 18.79 17.76
CA ASP A 503 8.51 19.89 16.91
C ASP A 503 7.04 19.77 16.53
N GLY A 504 6.23 19.12 17.38
CA GLY A 504 4.85 18.80 17.03
C GLY A 504 4.03 20.04 16.65
N TYR A 505 3.23 19.90 15.62
CA TYR A 505 2.33 20.91 15.08
C TYR A 505 1.14 21.11 16.01
N LEU A 506 0.88 22.35 16.42
CA LEU A 506 -0.28 22.69 17.22
C LEU A 506 -1.54 22.57 16.39
N ILE A 507 -2.55 21.87 16.90
CA ILE A 507 -3.88 21.74 16.28
C ILE A 507 -5.00 22.03 17.28
N CYS A 508 -6.19 22.27 16.74
CA CYS A 508 -7.43 22.35 17.48
C CYS A 508 -8.31 21.15 17.10
N SER A 509 -8.54 20.24 18.04
CA SER A 509 -9.38 19.06 17.83
C SER A 509 -10.18 18.75 19.09
N GLU A 510 -11.47 18.46 18.95
CA GLU A 510 -12.34 17.99 20.04
C GLU A 510 -12.22 16.48 20.30
N ASN A 511 -11.35 15.78 19.59
CA ASN A 511 -11.18 14.32 19.67
C ASN A 511 -10.37 13.86 20.89
N TYR A 512 -10.76 14.25 22.10
CA TYR A 512 -9.94 14.04 23.31
C TYR A 512 -10.35 12.88 24.20
N ASN A 513 -11.25 12.00 23.83
CA ASN A 513 -11.76 10.98 24.75
C ASN A 513 -11.25 9.55 24.54
N THR A 514 -10.17 9.31 23.79
CA THR A 514 -9.89 7.94 23.33
C THR A 514 -8.45 7.44 23.46
N GLY A 515 -7.57 8.11 24.18
CA GLY A 515 -6.25 7.56 24.49
C GLY A 515 -6.24 6.73 25.79
N PRO A 516 -5.30 5.75 25.93
CA PRO A 516 -5.13 5.02 27.18
C PRO A 516 -4.68 5.89 28.37
N LEU A 517 -4.39 7.14 28.13
CA LEU A 517 -4.15 8.16 29.15
C LEU A 517 -5.47 8.91 29.38
N SER A 518 -6.30 8.39 30.29
CA SER A 518 -7.49 9.08 30.80
C SER A 518 -7.09 10.32 31.59
N ILE A 519 -6.64 11.36 30.89
CA ILE A 519 -6.72 12.71 31.45
C ILE A 519 -8.14 13.15 31.14
N VAL A 520 -8.99 13.08 32.13
CA VAL A 520 -10.37 13.55 32.08
C VAL A 520 -10.32 15.07 31.99
N ASP A 521 -10.09 15.59 30.80
CA ASP A 521 -10.26 17.00 30.51
C ASP A 521 -11.42 17.16 29.53
N ALA A 522 -12.60 17.35 30.09
CA ALA A 522 -13.85 17.41 29.35
C ALA A 522 -14.09 18.82 28.79
N GLY A 523 -13.12 19.37 28.07
CA GLY A 523 -13.29 20.68 27.44
C GLY A 523 -12.76 20.72 26.02
N PRO A 524 -13.35 21.48 25.10
CA PRO A 524 -12.82 21.64 23.76
C PRO A 524 -11.40 22.22 23.80
N SER A 525 -10.55 21.76 22.85
CA SER A 525 -9.23 22.32 22.63
C SER A 525 -9.35 23.79 22.19
N CYS A 526 -8.26 24.53 22.29
CA CYS A 526 -8.17 25.91 21.81
C CYS A 526 -9.12 26.95 22.48
N GLN A 527 -9.54 26.71 23.71
CA GLN A 527 -10.37 27.68 24.44
C GLN A 527 -9.59 28.91 24.91
N ASN A 528 -8.26 28.77 25.13
CA ASN A 528 -7.33 29.84 25.49
C ASN A 528 -6.10 29.79 24.60
N GLY A 529 -6.21 30.32 23.39
CA GLY A 529 -5.24 30.04 22.34
C GLY A 529 -5.34 28.54 21.95
N TYR A 530 -4.25 27.83 21.87
CA TYR A 530 -4.24 26.39 21.55
C TYR A 530 -4.52 25.47 22.74
N ARG A 531 -4.85 26.01 23.91
CA ARG A 531 -4.95 25.28 25.17
C ARG A 531 -6.36 24.80 25.45
N THR A 532 -6.46 23.63 26.08
CA THR A 532 -7.72 23.13 26.65
C THR A 532 -8.18 24.00 27.82
N SER A 533 -9.49 24.09 28.08
CA SER A 533 -10.08 24.91 29.13
C SER A 533 -9.78 24.39 30.55
N GLY A 534 -9.52 23.09 30.72
CA GLY A 534 -9.32 22.42 32.00
C GLY A 534 -7.88 22.41 32.47
N SER A 535 -7.07 21.47 31.91
CA SER A 535 -5.65 21.31 32.24
C SER A 535 -4.74 22.36 31.62
N GLY A 536 -5.22 23.09 30.61
CA GLY A 536 -4.40 23.97 29.80
C GLY A 536 -3.43 23.19 28.88
N ALA A 537 -3.67 21.89 28.65
CA ALA A 537 -2.86 21.06 27.75
C ALA A 537 -2.95 21.52 26.31
N LEU A 538 -1.87 21.31 25.56
CA LEU A 538 -1.81 21.49 24.10
C LEU A 538 -2.06 20.15 23.40
N THR A 539 -2.73 20.18 22.25
CA THR A 539 -2.77 19.06 21.32
C THR A 539 -1.76 19.31 20.21
N VAL A 540 -0.80 18.41 20.08
CA VAL A 540 0.23 18.46 19.05
C VAL A 540 0.19 17.19 18.22
N VAL A 541 0.47 17.34 16.94
CA VAL A 541 0.51 16.23 15.97
C VAL A 541 1.83 16.28 15.25
N GLY A 542 2.36 15.11 14.91
CA GLY A 542 3.50 14.95 14.03
C GLY A 542 3.22 13.79 13.09
N GLY A 543 4.22 13.32 12.44
CA GLY A 543 4.16 12.39 11.33
C GLY A 543 4.32 13.11 9.99
N THR A 544 4.57 12.36 8.95
CA THR A 544 4.67 12.91 7.58
C THR A 544 3.33 13.48 7.08
N SER A 545 2.22 13.16 7.80
CA SER A 545 0.92 13.83 7.63
C SER A 545 0.92 15.31 8.01
N ALA A 546 1.80 15.76 8.91
CA ALA A 546 1.90 17.19 9.25
C ALA A 546 2.68 17.97 8.18
N SER A 547 3.74 17.39 7.65
CA SER A 547 4.54 17.97 6.57
C SER A 547 3.78 18.04 5.24
N THR A 548 2.92 17.06 4.94
CA THR A 548 2.18 16.96 3.67
C THR A 548 1.23 18.15 3.40
N PRO A 549 0.23 18.47 4.24
CA PRO A 549 -0.65 19.61 4.03
C PRO A 549 0.10 20.95 4.09
N SER A 550 1.16 21.03 4.90
CA SER A 550 2.04 22.19 4.95
C SER A 550 2.74 22.42 3.61
N PHE A 551 3.26 21.36 2.99
CA PHE A 551 3.85 21.46 1.67
C PHE A 551 2.82 21.76 0.57
N ALA A 552 1.59 21.22 0.67
CA ALA A 552 0.48 21.62 -0.21
C ALA A 552 0.19 23.13 -0.12
N GLY A 553 0.27 23.69 1.08
CA GLY A 553 0.20 25.15 1.30
C GLY A 553 1.33 25.90 0.61
N ILE A 554 2.58 25.44 0.71
CA ILE A 554 3.72 26.03 0.00
C ILE A 554 3.48 25.99 -1.52
N LEU A 555 3.04 24.87 -2.07
CA LEU A 555 2.74 24.75 -3.51
C LEU A 555 1.59 25.67 -3.95
N ALA A 556 0.63 25.97 -3.06
CA ALA A 556 -0.39 26.99 -3.35
C ALA A 556 0.20 28.40 -3.47
N LEU A 557 1.21 28.73 -2.65
CA LEU A 557 1.95 29.99 -2.77
C LEU A 557 2.77 30.03 -4.06
N VAL A 558 3.44 28.93 -4.44
CA VAL A 558 4.15 28.77 -5.72
C VAL A 558 3.19 28.95 -6.88
N MET A 559 2.02 28.32 -6.83
CA MET A 559 1.00 28.40 -7.88
C MET A 559 0.43 29.82 -8.03
N GLN A 560 0.17 30.53 -6.92
CA GLN A 560 -0.23 31.93 -6.97
C GLN A 560 0.88 32.81 -7.56
N LYS A 561 2.13 32.59 -7.16
CA LYS A 561 3.30 33.35 -7.64
C LYS A 561 3.54 33.18 -9.12
N THR A 562 3.43 31.96 -9.63
CA THR A 562 3.64 31.66 -11.06
C THR A 562 2.42 31.98 -11.92
N GLY A 563 1.23 32.05 -11.33
CA GLY A 563 -0.03 32.28 -12.04
C GLY A 563 -0.47 31.09 -12.92
N ALA A 564 0.09 29.89 -12.71
CA ALA A 564 -0.17 28.72 -13.52
C ALA A 564 -0.33 27.46 -12.67
N LYS A 565 -1.13 26.49 -13.12
CA LYS A 565 -1.17 25.15 -12.56
C LYS A 565 0.18 24.47 -12.74
N LEU A 566 0.61 23.67 -11.75
CA LEU A 566 1.93 23.04 -11.73
C LEU A 566 1.91 21.64 -12.38
N GLY A 567 0.78 20.92 -12.32
CA GLY A 567 0.72 19.51 -12.71
C GLY A 567 1.56 18.65 -11.78
N ASN A 568 2.27 17.66 -12.30
CA ASN A 568 3.29 16.95 -11.52
C ASN A 568 4.41 17.92 -11.15
N ALA A 569 4.63 18.14 -9.84
CA ALA A 569 5.62 19.13 -9.36
C ALA A 569 7.06 18.60 -9.40
N ASP A 570 7.24 17.27 -9.32
CA ASP A 570 8.55 16.64 -9.12
C ASP A 570 9.58 16.95 -10.23
N PRO A 571 9.22 16.92 -11.53
CA PRO A 571 10.19 17.29 -12.56
C PRO A 571 10.83 18.67 -12.34
N VAL A 572 10.08 19.66 -11.84
CA VAL A 572 10.61 20.99 -11.55
C VAL A 572 11.44 21.00 -10.27
N ILE A 573 10.98 20.29 -9.21
CA ILE A 573 11.73 20.12 -7.96
C ILE A 573 13.10 19.52 -8.24
N TYR A 574 13.17 18.44 -9.00
CA TYR A 574 14.44 17.79 -9.38
C TYR A 574 15.29 18.65 -10.31
N ALA A 575 14.68 19.42 -11.20
CA ALA A 575 15.43 20.38 -12.03
C ALA A 575 16.06 21.52 -11.22
N LEU A 576 15.35 22.03 -10.21
CA LEU A 576 15.90 23.01 -9.25
C LEU A 576 17.04 22.42 -8.45
N ALA A 577 16.89 21.20 -7.98
CA ALA A 577 17.92 20.50 -7.20
C ALA A 577 19.18 20.19 -8.01
N ASN A 578 19.03 19.83 -9.27
CA ASN A 578 20.14 19.57 -10.19
C ASN A 578 20.80 20.84 -10.78
N GLY A 579 20.18 21.99 -10.58
CA GLY A 579 20.66 23.27 -11.07
C GLY A 579 21.57 23.98 -10.08
N ASN A 580 21.91 25.23 -10.41
CA ASN A 580 22.71 26.11 -9.54
C ASN A 580 21.91 26.66 -8.35
N HIS A 581 20.68 26.16 -8.14
CA HIS A 581 19.75 26.70 -7.18
C HIS A 581 19.58 25.80 -5.95
N TYR A 582 20.23 24.64 -5.89
CA TYR A 582 20.08 23.68 -4.80
C TYR A 582 20.18 24.34 -3.42
N ASN A 583 21.31 24.95 -3.11
CA ASN A 583 21.55 25.59 -1.81
C ASN A 583 20.73 26.85 -1.54
N ASN A 584 19.95 27.34 -2.51
CA ASN A 584 19.01 28.44 -2.31
C ASN A 584 17.62 27.94 -1.96
N VAL A 585 17.23 26.82 -2.55
CA VAL A 585 15.86 26.28 -2.49
C VAL A 585 15.75 25.19 -1.42
N PHE A 586 16.81 24.41 -1.20
CA PHE A 586 16.79 23.26 -0.30
C PHE A 586 17.78 23.43 0.86
N HIS A 587 17.36 22.98 2.02
CA HIS A 587 18.21 22.75 3.17
C HIS A 587 18.54 21.26 3.24
N ASP A 588 19.76 20.91 2.85
CA ASP A 588 20.26 19.53 2.79
C ASP A 588 20.31 18.90 4.18
N VAL A 589 19.58 17.83 4.40
CA VAL A 589 19.55 17.09 5.67
C VAL A 589 20.55 15.93 5.58
N THR A 590 21.70 16.08 6.21
CA THR A 590 22.83 15.13 6.08
C THR A 590 23.08 14.29 7.32
N VAL A 591 22.22 14.37 8.33
CA VAL A 591 22.38 13.72 9.63
C VAL A 591 21.12 12.95 10.00
N GLY A 592 21.31 11.76 10.58
CA GLY A 592 20.23 10.88 11.01
C GLY A 592 19.97 9.71 10.04
N SER A 593 18.97 8.95 10.35
CA SER A 593 18.51 7.82 9.51
C SER A 593 17.05 7.51 9.77
N ASN A 594 16.39 6.89 8.83
CA ASN A 594 15.03 6.32 8.99
C ASN A 594 15.06 4.81 9.28
N SER A 595 16.20 4.33 9.82
CA SER A 595 16.41 2.90 10.06
C SER A 595 15.56 2.37 11.20
N SER A 596 14.80 1.33 10.94
CA SER A 596 13.93 0.64 11.90
C SER A 596 14.67 -0.53 12.56
N PRO A 597 14.52 -0.75 13.90
CA PRO A 597 14.90 -2.02 14.51
C PRO A 597 14.16 -3.17 13.82
N CYS A 598 14.85 -4.30 13.57
CA CYS A 598 14.23 -5.45 12.91
C CYS A 598 14.55 -6.76 13.62
N THR A 599 13.66 -7.75 13.51
CA THR A 599 13.85 -9.07 14.09
C THR A 599 14.86 -9.87 13.29
N MET A 600 15.98 -10.26 13.90
CA MET A 600 16.99 -11.09 13.23
C MET A 600 16.40 -12.38 12.67
N GLY A 601 16.68 -12.63 11.41
CA GLY A 601 16.12 -13.77 10.66
C GLY A 601 14.79 -13.50 9.97
N SER A 602 14.20 -12.31 10.14
CA SER A 602 13.10 -11.85 9.30
C SER A 602 13.60 -11.33 7.93
N ILE A 603 12.66 -11.06 7.03
CA ILE A 603 12.95 -10.64 5.65
C ILE A 603 13.87 -9.42 5.65
N GLY A 604 15.02 -9.54 4.99
CA GLY A 604 15.97 -8.45 4.78
C GLY A 604 16.69 -7.93 6.03
N CYS A 605 16.37 -8.43 7.25
CA CYS A 605 16.98 -7.95 8.48
C CYS A 605 18.45 -8.40 8.59
N PRO A 606 19.43 -7.47 8.61
CA PRO A 606 20.83 -7.81 8.73
C PRO A 606 21.18 -8.28 10.14
N SER A 607 22.38 -8.86 10.30
CA SER A 607 22.88 -9.32 11.61
C SER A 607 23.02 -8.21 12.66
N GLY A 608 22.97 -6.94 12.25
CA GLY A 608 22.96 -5.77 13.13
C GLY A 608 21.60 -5.47 13.76
N GLY A 609 20.52 -6.12 13.31
CA GLY A 609 19.16 -5.94 13.87
C GLY A 609 18.52 -4.57 13.57
N SER A 610 18.99 -3.85 12.54
CA SER A 610 18.41 -2.58 12.07
C SER A 610 18.46 -2.52 10.54
N ILE A 611 17.42 -1.98 9.92
CA ILE A 611 17.25 -1.91 8.47
C ILE A 611 16.68 -0.53 8.06
N GLY A 612 17.27 0.12 7.07
CA GLY A 612 16.84 1.44 6.57
C GLY A 612 17.99 2.22 5.94
N TYR A 613 17.81 3.54 5.83
CA TYR A 613 18.66 4.43 5.07
C TYR A 613 19.14 5.58 5.94
N GLY A 614 20.41 5.95 5.77
CA GLY A 614 21.00 7.13 6.39
C GLY A 614 20.87 8.36 5.48
N ALA A 615 20.78 9.53 6.10
CA ALA A 615 20.89 10.80 5.40
C ALA A 615 22.30 11.00 4.80
N GLY A 616 22.36 11.72 3.69
CA GLY A 616 23.58 11.95 2.93
C GLY A 616 23.63 13.33 2.28
N ILE A 617 24.66 13.62 1.48
CA ILE A 617 24.76 14.87 0.73
C ILE A 617 23.88 14.78 -0.52
N GLY A 618 23.04 15.80 -0.72
CA GLY A 618 22.09 15.85 -1.83
C GLY A 618 20.87 15.02 -1.55
N TYR A 619 20.35 14.28 -2.53
CA TYR A 619 19.21 13.39 -2.34
C TYR A 619 19.58 12.19 -1.46
N ASP A 620 18.69 11.82 -0.53
CA ASP A 620 18.76 10.55 0.19
C ASP A 620 17.36 9.91 0.38
N LEU A 621 17.34 8.63 0.73
CA LEU A 621 16.13 7.84 0.88
C LEU A 621 15.40 8.03 2.23
N ALA A 622 15.80 9.02 3.03
CA ALA A 622 15.19 9.35 4.33
C ALA A 622 14.48 10.71 4.31
N THR A 623 15.02 11.69 3.54
CA THR A 623 14.54 13.07 3.51
C THR A 623 14.41 13.67 2.09
N GLY A 624 14.67 12.88 1.05
CA GLY A 624 14.66 13.40 -0.33
C GLY A 624 15.73 14.46 -0.55
N TRP A 625 15.38 15.59 -1.13
CA TRP A 625 16.26 16.76 -1.28
C TRP A 625 16.38 17.62 -0.01
N GLY A 626 15.81 17.17 1.12
CA GLY A 626 15.74 17.92 2.37
C GLY A 626 14.53 18.85 2.43
N SER A 627 14.58 19.83 3.34
CA SER A 627 13.48 20.80 3.50
C SER A 627 13.65 21.99 2.55
N VAL A 628 12.59 22.81 2.41
CA VAL A 628 12.56 23.86 1.38
C VAL A 628 12.54 25.27 1.99
N ASP A 629 13.23 26.20 1.34
CA ASP A 629 13.01 27.63 1.46
C ASP A 629 11.85 28.01 0.52
N ALA A 630 10.67 28.30 1.09
CA ALA A 630 9.45 28.55 0.34
C ALA A 630 9.53 29.82 -0.53
N PHE A 631 10.22 30.86 -0.06
CA PHE A 631 10.40 32.09 -0.82
C PHE A 631 11.23 31.82 -2.07
N ASN A 632 12.36 31.17 -1.93
CA ASN A 632 13.23 30.83 -3.06
C ASN A 632 12.59 29.81 -3.99
N LEU A 633 11.92 28.77 -3.47
CA LEU A 633 11.17 27.81 -4.26
C LEU A 633 10.16 28.52 -5.18
N ALA A 634 9.36 29.44 -4.62
CA ALA A 634 8.34 30.17 -5.38
C ALA A 634 8.93 31.13 -6.42
N ASN A 635 10.03 31.80 -6.11
CA ASN A 635 10.66 32.77 -7.03
C ASN A 635 11.48 32.08 -8.14
N LEU A 636 12.05 30.92 -7.86
CA LEU A 636 12.92 30.20 -8.79
C LEU A 636 12.19 29.10 -9.58
N TRP A 637 10.92 28.84 -9.29
CA TRP A 637 10.15 27.78 -9.93
C TRP A 637 10.20 27.82 -11.46
N THR A 638 10.10 29.01 -12.05
CA THR A 638 10.14 29.20 -13.49
C THR A 638 11.55 29.48 -14.04
N SER A 639 12.59 29.45 -13.21
CA SER A 639 13.97 29.71 -13.62
C SER A 639 14.65 28.50 -14.24
N VAL A 640 14.10 27.32 -14.05
CA VAL A 640 14.63 26.07 -14.59
C VAL A 640 13.77 25.57 -15.76
N SER A 641 14.40 24.87 -16.67
CA SER A 641 13.71 24.18 -17.76
C SER A 641 13.84 22.68 -17.55
N VAL A 642 12.71 22.01 -17.50
CA VAL A 642 12.66 20.56 -17.55
C VAL A 642 12.88 20.17 -19.02
N THR A 643 14.09 19.69 -19.34
CA THR A 643 14.49 19.33 -20.71
C THR A 643 14.94 17.87 -20.76
N ASN A 644 14.83 17.26 -21.93
CA ASN A 644 15.22 15.86 -22.19
C ASN A 644 14.35 14.80 -21.45
N LEU A 645 13.10 15.10 -21.22
CA LEU A 645 12.12 14.11 -20.73
C LEU A 645 11.60 13.19 -21.86
N GLY A 646 12.43 12.87 -22.87
CA GLY A 646 12.01 12.08 -24.02
C GLY A 646 11.15 10.90 -23.64
N ALA A 647 9.92 10.82 -24.17
CA ALA A 647 9.03 9.71 -23.90
C ALA A 647 9.62 8.42 -24.44
N GLN A 648 9.99 7.55 -23.55
CA GLN A 648 10.45 6.21 -23.89
C GLN A 648 9.23 5.29 -24.05
N LEU A 649 9.26 4.45 -25.07
CA LEU A 649 8.23 3.44 -25.28
C LEU A 649 8.33 2.40 -24.16
N PRO A 650 7.21 1.87 -23.64
CA PRO A 650 7.24 0.84 -22.62
C PRO A 650 8.01 -0.39 -23.08
N SER A 651 8.84 -0.94 -22.21
CA SER A 651 9.54 -2.20 -22.41
C SER A 651 9.02 -3.28 -21.45
N THR A 652 9.35 -4.53 -21.75
CA THR A 652 9.14 -5.67 -20.85
C THR A 652 10.43 -6.43 -20.69
N THR A 653 10.75 -6.83 -19.46
CA THR A 653 11.88 -7.69 -19.13
C THR A 653 11.37 -9.06 -18.71
N THR A 654 12.11 -10.10 -19.04
CA THR A 654 11.98 -11.44 -18.46
C THR A 654 13.35 -11.89 -17.97
N VAL A 655 13.41 -12.63 -16.86
CA VAL A 655 14.67 -13.16 -16.35
C VAL A 655 14.57 -14.66 -16.08
N THR A 656 15.64 -15.38 -16.37
CA THR A 656 15.79 -16.81 -16.07
C THR A 656 17.16 -17.08 -15.48
N ALA A 657 17.26 -18.09 -14.63
CA ALA A 657 18.52 -18.53 -14.06
C ALA A 657 18.78 -19.99 -14.42
N SER A 658 20.03 -20.31 -14.71
CA SER A 658 20.44 -21.67 -15.02
C SER A 658 21.79 -22.00 -14.37
N PRO A 659 21.84 -23.07 -13.52
CA PRO A 659 20.72 -23.85 -13.02
C PRO A 659 19.86 -23.06 -12.01
N VAL A 660 18.57 -23.42 -11.87
CA VAL A 660 17.65 -22.82 -10.85
C VAL A 660 17.93 -23.32 -9.44
N SER A 661 18.73 -24.38 -9.30
CA SER A 661 19.26 -24.87 -8.01
C SER A 661 20.74 -25.20 -8.18
N SER A 662 21.57 -24.73 -7.25
CA SER A 662 23.03 -24.86 -7.31
C SER A 662 23.61 -24.97 -5.92
N THR A 663 24.87 -25.39 -5.79
CA THR A 663 25.64 -25.30 -4.54
C THR A 663 26.34 -23.96 -4.46
N GLN A 664 26.51 -23.45 -3.25
CA GLN A 664 27.22 -22.20 -3.00
C GLN A 664 28.66 -22.27 -3.60
N GLY A 665 29.01 -21.23 -4.35
CA GLY A 665 30.31 -21.18 -5.06
C GLY A 665 30.28 -21.79 -6.48
N ALA A 666 29.21 -22.47 -6.87
CA ALA A 666 29.04 -22.91 -8.25
C ALA A 666 28.49 -21.76 -9.13
N THR A 667 28.86 -21.77 -10.40
CA THR A 667 28.44 -20.75 -11.36
C THR A 667 26.95 -20.89 -11.69
N ILE A 668 26.19 -19.79 -11.55
CA ILE A 668 24.80 -19.65 -12.02
C ILE A 668 24.81 -18.61 -13.12
N THR A 669 24.11 -18.86 -14.21
CA THR A 669 23.99 -17.93 -15.33
C THR A 669 22.58 -17.31 -15.31
N PHE A 670 22.50 -15.98 -15.19
CA PHE A 670 21.28 -15.20 -15.33
C PHE A 670 21.14 -14.75 -16.78
N THR A 671 19.96 -14.89 -17.34
CA THR A 671 19.64 -14.42 -18.69
C THR A 671 18.39 -13.54 -18.61
N ALA A 672 18.55 -12.27 -18.96
CA ALA A 672 17.46 -11.33 -19.12
C ALA A 672 17.14 -11.13 -20.61
N ALA A 673 15.87 -11.14 -20.97
CA ALA A 673 15.42 -10.76 -22.30
C ALA A 673 14.49 -9.54 -22.19
N VAL A 674 14.81 -8.48 -22.92
CA VAL A 674 14.08 -7.21 -22.97
C VAL A 674 13.46 -7.04 -24.34
N ALA A 675 12.18 -6.73 -24.37
CA ALA A 675 11.43 -6.51 -25.59
C ALA A 675 10.54 -5.26 -25.49
N PRO A 676 10.12 -4.63 -26.60
CA PRO A 676 9.06 -3.65 -26.56
C PRO A 676 7.78 -4.23 -25.96
N ALA A 677 7.09 -3.51 -25.11
CA ALA A 677 5.77 -3.93 -24.61
C ALA A 677 4.73 -3.95 -25.73
N SER A 678 4.94 -3.14 -26.76
CA SER A 678 4.13 -3.11 -27.99
C SER A 678 4.95 -2.64 -29.18
N GLY A 679 4.56 -3.04 -30.39
CA GLY A 679 5.25 -2.67 -31.63
C GLY A 679 6.47 -3.55 -31.94
N THR A 680 7.33 -3.04 -32.83
CA THR A 680 8.54 -3.73 -33.29
C THR A 680 9.76 -2.86 -33.03
N GLY A 681 10.84 -3.47 -32.55
CA GLY A 681 12.12 -2.82 -32.29
C GLY A 681 12.95 -3.71 -31.39
N THR A 682 14.20 -3.36 -31.18
CA THR A 682 15.09 -4.09 -30.26
C THR A 682 15.64 -3.09 -29.26
N PRO A 683 15.28 -3.24 -27.96
CA PRO A 683 15.84 -2.42 -26.91
C PRO A 683 17.37 -2.55 -26.87
N THR A 684 18.03 -1.43 -26.61
CA THR A 684 19.47 -1.30 -26.35
C THR A 684 19.67 -0.92 -24.88
N GLY A 685 20.85 -0.47 -24.47
CA GLY A 685 21.13 -0.13 -23.07
C GLY A 685 21.66 -1.33 -22.28
N THR A 686 21.45 -1.35 -20.96
CA THR A 686 22.06 -2.34 -20.08
C THR A 686 21.04 -3.01 -19.16
N VAL A 687 21.39 -4.17 -18.61
CA VAL A 687 20.64 -4.85 -17.52
C VAL A 687 21.55 -4.97 -16.32
N GLN A 688 21.10 -4.46 -15.18
CA GLN A 688 21.68 -4.74 -13.87
C GLN A 688 21.00 -5.94 -13.26
N PHE A 689 21.80 -6.92 -12.79
CA PHE A 689 21.27 -8.05 -12.05
C PHE A 689 21.45 -7.80 -10.54
N LEU A 690 20.42 -8.15 -9.77
CA LEU A 690 20.45 -8.09 -8.30
C LEU A 690 20.09 -9.47 -7.74
N VAL A 691 20.62 -9.77 -6.55
CA VAL A 691 20.21 -10.92 -5.74
C VAL A 691 19.75 -10.41 -4.39
N ASN A 692 18.46 -10.64 -4.08
CA ASN A 692 17.80 -10.10 -2.87
C ASN A 692 18.01 -8.57 -2.70
N GLY A 693 17.88 -7.83 -3.80
CA GLY A 693 18.03 -6.37 -3.78
C GLY A 693 19.49 -5.86 -3.79
N SER A 694 20.51 -6.76 -3.72
CA SER A 694 21.91 -6.37 -3.80
C SER A 694 22.47 -6.57 -5.21
N GLU A 695 23.14 -5.58 -5.77
CA GLU A 695 23.76 -5.67 -7.09
C GLU A 695 24.80 -6.78 -7.19
N VAL A 696 24.76 -7.53 -8.29
CA VAL A 696 25.75 -8.56 -8.60
C VAL A 696 26.38 -8.30 -9.97
N GLY A 697 27.67 -7.95 -9.94
CA GLY A 697 28.43 -7.55 -11.13
C GLY A 697 28.10 -6.15 -11.65
N ALA A 698 28.79 -5.73 -12.69
CA ALA A 698 28.49 -4.48 -13.40
C ALA A 698 27.30 -4.66 -14.36
N PRO A 699 26.59 -3.57 -14.74
CA PRO A 699 25.53 -3.61 -15.73
C PRO A 699 25.99 -4.26 -17.06
N VAL A 700 25.19 -5.19 -17.58
CA VAL A 700 25.48 -5.96 -18.79
C VAL A 700 24.79 -5.34 -19.99
N PRO A 701 25.52 -4.94 -21.05
CA PRO A 701 24.91 -4.40 -22.25
C PRO A 701 23.99 -5.44 -22.94
N LEU A 702 22.85 -4.97 -23.45
CA LEU A 702 21.96 -5.77 -24.26
C LEU A 702 22.60 -6.08 -25.63
N SER A 703 22.55 -7.35 -26.01
CA SER A 703 22.87 -7.80 -27.35
C SER A 703 21.63 -8.44 -27.96
N ASN A 704 21.05 -7.82 -28.99
CA ASN A 704 19.78 -8.26 -29.59
C ASN A 704 18.65 -8.45 -28.57
N GLY A 705 18.54 -7.50 -27.64
CA GLY A 705 17.52 -7.54 -26.57
C GLY A 705 17.81 -8.54 -25.45
N THR A 706 19.00 -9.13 -25.37
CA THR A 706 19.35 -10.12 -24.35
C THR A 706 20.62 -9.71 -23.60
N ALA A 707 20.62 -9.84 -22.27
CA ALA A 707 21.79 -9.71 -21.40
C ALA A 707 22.03 -11.03 -20.67
N VAL A 708 23.31 -11.47 -20.59
CA VAL A 708 23.69 -12.71 -19.91
C VAL A 708 24.80 -12.42 -18.92
N PHE A 709 24.61 -12.84 -17.68
CA PHE A 709 25.58 -12.67 -16.59
C PHE A 709 25.79 -13.98 -15.84
N ALA A 710 27.03 -14.38 -15.68
CA ALA A 710 27.42 -15.58 -14.93
C ALA A 710 28.16 -15.22 -13.66
N THR A 711 27.74 -15.76 -12.54
CA THR A 711 28.32 -15.50 -11.22
C THR A 711 28.37 -16.75 -10.36
N SER A 712 29.37 -16.84 -9.48
CA SER A 712 29.49 -17.86 -8.41
C SER A 712 29.32 -17.24 -7.01
N SER A 713 29.00 -15.95 -6.94
CA SER A 713 28.97 -15.20 -5.68
C SER A 713 27.57 -15.13 -5.05
N VAL A 714 26.64 -15.99 -5.47
CA VAL A 714 25.29 -16.00 -4.90
C VAL A 714 25.31 -16.65 -3.51
N PRO A 715 24.75 -15.99 -2.48
CA PRO A 715 24.68 -16.55 -1.13
C PRO A 715 23.86 -17.83 -1.05
N ALA A 716 24.09 -18.66 -0.04
CA ALA A 716 23.27 -19.83 0.22
C ALA A 716 21.86 -19.45 0.70
N GLY A 717 20.86 -20.27 0.37
CA GLY A 717 19.44 -20.08 0.68
C GLY A 717 18.60 -19.91 -0.56
N ASP A 718 17.31 -19.66 -0.37
CA ASP A 718 16.39 -19.26 -1.44
C ASP A 718 16.62 -17.79 -1.76
N GLN A 719 16.86 -17.47 -3.00
CA GLN A 719 17.27 -16.16 -3.47
C GLN A 719 16.32 -15.67 -4.56
N THR A 720 16.03 -14.39 -4.55
CA THR A 720 15.34 -13.72 -5.66
C THR A 720 16.39 -13.04 -6.54
N VAL A 721 16.39 -13.36 -7.81
CA VAL A 721 17.20 -12.71 -8.84
C VAL A 721 16.31 -11.71 -9.56
N THR A 722 16.68 -10.44 -9.52
CA THR A 722 16.00 -9.36 -10.25
C THR A 722 16.89 -8.91 -11.40
N ALA A 723 16.30 -8.76 -12.58
CA ALA A 723 16.94 -8.15 -13.73
C ALA A 723 16.30 -6.77 -14.00
N PHE A 724 17.06 -5.71 -13.87
CA PHE A 724 16.66 -4.34 -14.17
C PHE A 724 17.21 -3.89 -15.50
N TYR A 725 16.33 -3.51 -16.40
CA TYR A 725 16.70 -2.86 -17.65
C TYR A 725 16.80 -1.35 -17.48
N SER A 726 17.92 -0.75 -17.86
CA SER A 726 18.21 0.67 -17.70
C SER A 726 17.35 1.62 -18.56
N GLY A 727 16.60 1.09 -19.52
CA GLY A 727 16.06 1.88 -20.61
C GLY A 727 17.14 2.29 -21.62
N ASP A 728 16.72 2.91 -22.72
CA ASP A 728 17.55 3.58 -23.73
C ASP A 728 16.85 4.84 -24.23
N SER A 729 17.35 5.49 -25.27
CA SER A 729 16.72 6.69 -25.83
C SER A 729 15.31 6.46 -26.41
N THR A 730 14.89 5.21 -26.60
CA THR A 730 13.62 4.83 -27.22
C THR A 730 12.72 4.08 -26.25
N TYR A 731 13.27 3.25 -25.35
CA TYR A 731 12.54 2.37 -24.46
C TYR A 731 12.80 2.70 -22.99
N GLY A 732 11.73 2.80 -22.20
CA GLY A 732 11.78 3.01 -20.78
C GLY A 732 12.29 1.79 -20.01
N THR A 733 12.56 1.99 -18.73
CA THR A 733 13.01 0.96 -17.78
C THR A 733 11.96 -0.13 -17.60
N SER A 734 12.40 -1.34 -17.27
CA SER A 734 11.53 -2.44 -16.87
C SER A 734 12.31 -3.46 -16.02
N LYS A 735 11.60 -4.26 -15.23
CA LYS A 735 12.22 -5.29 -14.39
C LYS A 735 11.49 -6.63 -14.44
N ALA A 736 12.17 -7.69 -14.03
CA ALA A 736 11.59 -9.01 -13.80
C ALA A 736 12.34 -9.75 -12.71
N ASP A 737 11.64 -10.64 -12.01
CA ASP A 737 12.16 -11.45 -10.92
C ASP A 737 12.11 -12.94 -11.25
N ALA A 738 13.10 -13.71 -10.75
CA ALA A 738 13.14 -15.17 -10.78
C ALA A 738 13.69 -15.71 -9.47
N SER A 739 13.15 -16.83 -9.00
CA SER A 739 13.60 -17.48 -7.77
C SER A 739 14.62 -18.59 -8.07
N ILE A 740 15.65 -18.68 -7.25
CA ILE A 740 16.67 -19.74 -7.28
C ILE A 740 16.96 -20.25 -5.87
N THR A 741 17.43 -21.49 -5.75
CA THR A 741 17.88 -22.07 -4.48
C THR A 741 19.39 -22.35 -4.53
N VAL A 742 20.14 -21.76 -3.61
CA VAL A 742 21.59 -21.99 -3.44
C VAL A 742 21.86 -22.76 -2.15
N ILE A 743 22.37 -23.98 -2.30
CA ILE A 743 22.62 -24.90 -1.20
C ILE A 743 23.99 -24.59 -0.57
N SER A 744 24.03 -24.48 0.76
CA SER A 744 25.31 -24.22 1.47
C SER A 744 26.35 -25.31 1.20
N ALA A 745 27.56 -24.91 0.86
CA ALA A 745 28.66 -25.84 0.58
C ALA A 745 29.21 -26.57 1.85
N THR A 746 28.86 -26.08 3.04
CA THR A 746 29.43 -26.57 4.32
C THR A 746 28.44 -27.36 5.17
N ASN A 747 27.13 -27.21 4.96
CA ASN A 747 26.09 -27.89 5.75
C ASN A 747 25.42 -29.02 4.92
N PRO A 748 25.07 -30.15 5.54
CA PRO A 748 24.17 -31.11 4.92
C PRO A 748 22.86 -30.45 4.51
N ASP A 749 22.42 -30.65 3.26
CA ASP A 749 21.21 -30.02 2.71
C ASP A 749 20.58 -30.90 1.60
N PHE A 750 19.40 -30.48 1.11
CA PHE A 750 18.77 -31.09 -0.06
C PHE A 750 18.11 -30.02 -0.93
N SER A 751 17.83 -30.36 -2.17
CA SER A 751 17.07 -29.49 -3.09
C SER A 751 15.83 -30.18 -3.60
N ILE A 752 14.84 -29.40 -4.09
CA ILE A 752 13.63 -29.86 -4.77
C ILE A 752 13.66 -29.37 -6.23
N SER A 753 13.35 -30.25 -7.17
CA SER A 753 13.25 -29.92 -8.58
C SER A 753 12.02 -30.62 -9.22
N PRO A 754 11.25 -29.90 -10.07
CA PRO A 754 11.35 -28.49 -10.42
C PRO A 754 10.80 -27.58 -9.30
N LEU A 755 11.24 -26.30 -9.25
CA LEU A 755 10.78 -25.29 -8.28
C LEU A 755 9.42 -24.68 -8.63
N SER A 756 8.91 -24.95 -9.81
CA SER A 756 7.58 -24.54 -10.25
C SER A 756 7.03 -25.49 -11.30
N GLY A 757 5.73 -25.49 -11.49
CA GLY A 757 5.07 -26.31 -12.50
C GLY A 757 3.55 -26.24 -12.42
N THR A 758 2.87 -26.88 -13.38
CA THR A 758 1.40 -26.88 -13.45
C THR A 758 0.85 -28.29 -13.36
N LEU A 759 -0.11 -28.49 -12.47
CA LEU A 759 -0.93 -29.69 -12.37
C LEU A 759 -2.30 -29.36 -12.95
N THR A 760 -2.79 -30.17 -13.88
CA THR A 760 -4.11 -29.93 -14.52
C THR A 760 -5.05 -31.10 -14.24
N ALA A 761 -6.21 -30.76 -13.63
CA ALA A 761 -7.36 -31.68 -13.55
C ALA A 761 -8.41 -31.25 -14.59
N ALA A 762 -8.87 -32.19 -15.39
CA ALA A 762 -9.77 -31.89 -16.51
C ALA A 762 -11.17 -31.43 -16.10
N SER A 763 -11.59 -31.69 -14.87
CA SER A 763 -12.82 -31.23 -14.24
C SER A 763 -12.80 -31.53 -12.73
N PRO A 764 -13.68 -30.92 -11.93
CA PRO A 764 -13.90 -31.33 -10.55
C PRO A 764 -14.27 -32.79 -10.43
N GLY A 765 -13.66 -33.50 -9.48
CA GLY A 765 -13.81 -34.96 -9.32
C GLY A 765 -12.77 -35.79 -10.07
N GLN A 766 -11.93 -35.17 -10.86
CA GLN A 766 -10.81 -35.85 -11.55
C GLN A 766 -9.48 -35.63 -10.82
N SER A 767 -8.55 -36.52 -11.03
CA SER A 767 -7.18 -36.35 -10.53
C SER A 767 -6.29 -35.76 -11.61
N THR A 768 -5.28 -34.98 -11.18
CA THR A 768 -4.23 -34.50 -12.07
C THR A 768 -3.39 -35.66 -12.59
N ALA A 769 -2.69 -35.46 -13.69
CA ALA A 769 -1.55 -36.32 -14.01
C ALA A 769 -0.50 -36.24 -12.88
N ALA A 770 0.28 -37.31 -12.72
CA ALA A 770 1.35 -37.35 -11.73
C ALA A 770 2.46 -36.35 -12.10
N PHE A 771 2.75 -35.42 -11.21
CA PHE A 771 3.79 -34.39 -11.39
C PHE A 771 5.08 -34.85 -10.67
N PRO A 772 6.16 -35.12 -11.38
CA PRO A 772 7.37 -35.65 -10.78
C PRO A 772 8.13 -34.56 -10.01
N LEU A 773 8.51 -34.87 -8.79
CA LEU A 773 9.42 -34.10 -7.97
C LEU A 773 10.65 -34.92 -7.64
N THR A 774 11.83 -34.32 -7.76
CA THR A 774 13.11 -34.92 -7.44
C THR A 774 13.71 -34.17 -6.26
N PHE A 775 14.10 -34.89 -5.25
CA PHE A 775 14.79 -34.38 -4.05
C PHE A 775 16.24 -34.88 -4.14
N THR A 776 17.18 -33.96 -4.11
CA THR A 776 18.61 -34.26 -4.23
C THR A 776 19.33 -33.89 -2.95
N SER A 777 19.90 -34.86 -2.27
CA SER A 777 20.70 -34.67 -1.08
C SER A 777 22.12 -34.19 -1.44
N THR A 778 22.63 -33.27 -0.65
CA THR A 778 23.96 -32.71 -0.78
C THR A 778 24.69 -32.70 0.56
N ASN A 779 25.99 -32.65 0.52
CA ASN A 779 26.88 -32.59 1.71
C ASN A 779 26.60 -33.71 2.73
N GLY A 780 26.27 -34.91 2.24
CA GLY A 780 26.10 -36.08 3.09
C GLY A 780 24.77 -36.15 3.86
N LEU A 781 23.79 -35.30 3.58
CA LEU A 781 22.46 -35.37 4.21
C LEU A 781 21.82 -36.75 3.91
N ALA A 782 21.40 -37.45 4.94
CA ALA A 782 20.64 -38.70 4.83
C ALA A 782 19.54 -38.72 5.86
N GLY A 783 18.41 -39.35 5.57
CA GLY A 783 17.29 -39.48 6.51
C GLY A 783 15.95 -39.64 5.83
N THR A 784 14.90 -39.14 6.46
CA THR A 784 13.54 -39.20 5.92
C THR A 784 12.99 -37.77 5.79
N LEU A 785 12.67 -37.39 4.56
CA LEU A 785 11.96 -36.16 4.27
C LEU A 785 10.49 -36.30 4.71
N THR A 786 9.97 -35.31 5.36
CA THR A 786 8.53 -35.15 5.65
C THR A 786 7.97 -34.16 4.65
N LEU A 787 7.04 -34.63 3.80
CA LEU A 787 6.41 -33.81 2.78
C LEU A 787 5.04 -33.35 3.26
N THR A 788 4.72 -32.09 2.99
CA THR A 788 3.39 -31.50 3.18
C THR A 788 2.92 -30.81 1.92
N VAL A 789 1.63 -30.75 1.70
CA VAL A 789 1.01 -30.06 0.56
C VAL A 789 -0.02 -29.08 1.10
N ASN A 790 0.14 -27.81 0.76
CA ASN A 790 -0.81 -26.76 1.06
C ASN A 790 -1.33 -26.14 -0.22
N SER A 791 -2.62 -25.87 -0.28
CA SER A 791 -3.26 -25.17 -1.40
C SER A 791 -4.44 -24.35 -0.89
N SER A 792 -4.71 -23.24 -1.55
CA SER A 792 -5.91 -22.45 -1.32
C SER A 792 -7.17 -23.03 -1.93
N VAL A 793 -7.06 -24.15 -2.68
CA VAL A 793 -8.24 -24.83 -3.25
C VAL A 793 -9.02 -25.57 -2.15
N ASN A 794 -10.33 -25.39 -2.13
CA ASN A 794 -11.20 -26.13 -1.23
C ASN A 794 -11.32 -27.58 -1.69
N GLU A 795 -11.23 -28.51 -0.75
CA GLU A 795 -11.45 -29.95 -0.96
C GLU A 795 -10.55 -30.56 -2.06
N TYR A 796 -9.33 -30.79 -1.72
CA TYR A 796 -8.36 -31.51 -2.55
C TYR A 796 -7.72 -32.67 -1.77
N ASN A 797 -7.37 -33.72 -2.49
CA ASN A 797 -6.74 -34.90 -1.93
C ASN A 797 -5.36 -35.12 -2.57
N PRO A 798 -4.28 -34.59 -1.95
CA PRO A 798 -2.94 -34.80 -2.46
C PRO A 798 -2.48 -36.23 -2.15
N SER A 799 -1.67 -36.80 -3.04
CA SER A 799 -0.99 -38.07 -2.84
C SER A 799 0.37 -38.07 -3.53
N PHE A 800 1.33 -38.73 -2.94
CA PHE A 800 2.65 -38.91 -3.52
C PHE A 800 2.90 -40.39 -3.84
N SER A 801 3.41 -40.65 -5.05
CA SER A 801 4.03 -41.95 -5.33
C SER A 801 5.36 -42.07 -4.58
N ASN A 802 5.74 -43.31 -4.21
CA ASN A 802 7.02 -43.64 -3.56
C ASN A 802 7.23 -42.99 -2.17
N ALA A 803 6.20 -42.38 -1.58
CA ALA A 803 6.24 -41.86 -0.22
C ALA A 803 5.14 -42.50 0.67
N THR A 804 5.44 -42.72 1.92
CA THR A 804 4.51 -43.39 2.87
C THR A 804 3.65 -42.32 3.56
N PHE A 805 2.33 -42.45 3.47
CA PHE A 805 1.38 -41.51 4.06
C PHE A 805 1.19 -41.77 5.56
N ASN A 806 1.26 -40.72 6.35
CA ASN A 806 0.92 -40.70 7.77
C ASN A 806 -0.40 -39.95 7.97
N ALA A 807 -1.47 -40.71 8.16
CA ALA A 807 -2.83 -40.14 8.31
C ALA A 807 -3.03 -39.30 9.59
N ALA A 808 -2.28 -39.56 10.65
CA ALA A 808 -2.40 -38.80 11.90
C ALA A 808 -1.81 -37.38 11.80
N ALA A 809 -0.77 -37.21 10.97
CA ALA A 809 -0.08 -35.94 10.76
C ALA A 809 -0.43 -35.26 9.43
N ASN A 810 -1.16 -35.93 8.55
CA ASN A 810 -1.42 -35.51 7.17
C ASN A 810 -0.13 -35.17 6.39
N THR A 811 0.88 -36.03 6.48
CA THR A 811 2.21 -35.88 5.88
C THR A 811 2.63 -37.14 5.16
N TRP A 812 3.64 -37.02 4.29
CA TRP A 812 4.25 -38.17 3.60
C TRP A 812 5.72 -38.28 3.96
N SER A 813 6.20 -39.47 4.17
CA SER A 813 7.61 -39.76 4.50
C SER A 813 8.32 -40.33 3.26
N LEU A 814 9.43 -39.71 2.85
CA LEU A 814 10.25 -40.12 1.71
C LEU A 814 11.71 -40.28 2.13
N PRO A 815 12.27 -41.50 2.16
CA PRO A 815 13.69 -41.69 2.50
C PRO A 815 14.61 -41.09 1.43
N ILE A 816 15.71 -40.46 1.87
CA ILE A 816 16.76 -39.92 1.01
C ILE A 816 18.13 -40.43 1.50
N ALA A 817 18.93 -40.96 0.60
CA ALA A 817 20.30 -41.40 0.90
C ALA A 817 21.29 -40.23 0.85
N ALA A 818 22.43 -40.35 1.58
CA ALA A 818 23.48 -39.35 1.54
C ALA A 818 23.98 -39.12 0.12
N ASN A 819 24.03 -37.88 -0.31
CA ASN A 819 24.39 -37.43 -1.67
C ASN A 819 23.62 -38.18 -2.78
N GLY A 820 22.41 -38.67 -2.45
CA GLY A 820 21.54 -39.41 -3.34
C GLY A 820 20.34 -38.61 -3.80
N THR A 821 19.51 -39.20 -4.66
CA THR A 821 18.24 -38.61 -5.10
C THR A 821 17.07 -39.50 -4.66
N ALA A 822 15.98 -38.87 -4.29
CA ALA A 822 14.69 -39.49 -4.05
C ALA A 822 13.65 -38.84 -4.97
N THR A 823 12.73 -39.63 -5.53
CA THR A 823 11.67 -39.10 -6.40
C THR A 823 10.30 -39.45 -5.85
N ALA A 824 9.39 -38.50 -5.90
CA ALA A 824 7.97 -38.71 -5.63
C ALA A 824 7.14 -37.95 -6.66
N ALA A 825 6.07 -38.52 -7.17
CA ALA A 825 5.19 -37.78 -8.06
C ALA A 825 3.91 -37.38 -7.32
N LEU A 826 3.65 -36.07 -7.30
CA LEU A 826 2.43 -35.49 -6.71
C LEU A 826 1.25 -35.67 -7.67
N THR A 827 0.17 -36.23 -7.16
CA THR A 827 -1.14 -36.25 -7.82
C THR A 827 -2.14 -35.54 -6.88
N ILE A 828 -2.95 -34.66 -7.43
CA ILE A 828 -4.03 -34.01 -6.66
C ILE A 828 -5.35 -34.51 -7.19
N GLY A 829 -6.11 -35.20 -6.34
CA GLY A 829 -7.48 -35.57 -6.60
C GLY A 829 -8.38 -34.38 -6.25
N THR A 830 -9.23 -33.98 -7.16
CA THR A 830 -10.29 -32.98 -6.93
C THR A 830 -11.60 -33.69 -6.55
N VAL A 831 -12.50 -32.97 -5.89
CA VAL A 831 -13.76 -33.52 -5.38
C VAL A 831 -14.92 -33.09 -6.28
N HIS A 832 -15.77 -34.03 -6.67
CA HIS A 832 -16.97 -33.74 -7.44
C HIS A 832 -18.04 -33.05 -6.58
N PRO A 833 -18.72 -32.00 -7.05
CA PRO A 833 -19.86 -31.42 -6.32
C PRO A 833 -20.96 -32.50 -6.14
N LEU A 834 -21.39 -32.72 -4.92
CA LEU A 834 -22.53 -33.58 -4.65
C LEU A 834 -23.83 -32.79 -4.91
N ILE A 835 -24.38 -32.96 -6.10
CA ILE A 835 -25.74 -32.50 -6.42
C ILE A 835 -26.71 -33.51 -5.78
N VAL A 836 -27.36 -33.11 -4.69
CA VAL A 836 -28.50 -33.85 -4.18
C VAL A 836 -29.68 -33.62 -5.13
N GLN A 837 -29.86 -34.48 -6.14
CA GLN A 837 -31.10 -34.54 -6.89
C GLN A 837 -32.23 -34.97 -5.97
N GLY A 838 -33.16 -34.06 -5.67
CA GLY A 838 -34.42 -34.39 -5.04
C GLY A 838 -35.27 -35.20 -6.00
N SER A 839 -35.28 -36.50 -5.89
CA SER A 839 -36.29 -37.34 -6.52
C SER A 839 -37.52 -37.38 -5.63
N SER A 840 -38.57 -36.72 -6.05
CA SER A 840 -39.92 -36.92 -5.58
C SER A 840 -40.44 -38.25 -6.15
N THR A 841 -40.50 -39.29 -5.34
CA THR A 841 -41.42 -40.39 -5.56
C THR A 841 -41.95 -40.87 -4.20
N SER A 842 -43.20 -40.58 -4.00
CA SER A 842 -44.06 -41.11 -2.97
C SER A 842 -44.20 -42.62 -3.14
N SER A 843 -43.88 -43.41 -2.11
CA SER A 843 -44.44 -44.75 -1.95
C SER A 843 -44.72 -45.00 -0.47
N ARG A 844 -46.00 -45.04 -0.16
CA ARG A 844 -46.51 -45.58 1.11
C ARG A 844 -46.20 -47.04 1.15
N LEU A 845 -45.72 -47.56 2.31
CA LEU A 845 -46.02 -48.88 2.79
C LEU A 845 -45.99 -48.95 4.31
N ALA A 846 -47.14 -49.27 4.76
CA ALA A 846 -47.70 -49.92 5.98
C ALA A 846 -46.79 -50.25 7.18
N VAL A 847 -47.29 -49.78 8.32
CA VAL A 847 -47.01 -50.19 9.67
C VAL A 847 -47.55 -51.63 9.90
N PRO A 848 -46.96 -52.42 10.79
CA PRO A 848 -47.80 -52.92 11.90
C PRO A 848 -47.21 -52.64 13.29
N ASP A 849 -48.14 -52.18 14.07
CA ASP A 849 -48.19 -51.95 15.49
C ASP A 849 -47.93 -53.23 16.37
N ARG A 850 -47.27 -53.02 17.53
CA ARG A 850 -47.45 -53.76 18.80
C ARG A 850 -46.38 -53.24 19.75
N GLY A 851 -46.65 -52.63 20.87
CA GLY A 851 -47.49 -52.91 22.01
C GLY A 851 -46.81 -52.27 23.19
N LEU A 852 -47.45 -51.40 23.86
CA LEU A 852 -47.14 -50.90 25.21
C LEU A 852 -47.31 -52.06 26.26
N PRO A 853 -46.96 -51.99 27.56
CA PRO A 853 -46.94 -50.78 28.41
C PRO A 853 -45.87 -50.77 29.58
N GLY A 854 -45.77 -49.63 30.24
CA GLY A 854 -45.62 -49.72 31.72
C GLY A 854 -44.69 -48.78 32.41
N LYS A 855 -45.24 -47.68 32.86
CA LYS A 855 -45.23 -47.15 34.24
C LYS A 855 -43.89 -46.73 34.90
N ARG A 856 -43.74 -45.47 35.14
CA ARG A 856 -43.90 -44.67 36.35
C ARG A 856 -42.66 -44.27 37.13
N ARG A 857 -42.67 -42.96 37.39
CA ARG A 857 -42.25 -42.20 38.61
C ARG A 857 -40.76 -42.25 38.94
N GLY A 858 -40.13 -41.20 39.30
CA GLY A 858 -40.49 -39.90 39.82
C GLY A 858 -39.34 -39.33 40.65
N LEU A 859 -39.42 -38.08 40.81
CA LEU A 859 -38.85 -37.25 41.88
C LEU A 859 -37.35 -37.15 42.12
N GLY A 860 -36.95 -35.93 42.10
CA GLY A 860 -36.38 -35.25 43.24
C GLY A 860 -34.85 -35.18 43.17
N GLY A 861 -34.28 -34.06 43.06
CA GLY A 861 -34.24 -33.05 44.02
C GLY A 861 -32.78 -32.77 44.39
N LEU A 862 -32.46 -31.54 44.43
CA LEU A 862 -31.49 -30.90 45.32
C LEU A 862 -29.98 -31.23 45.21
N GLY A 863 -29.21 -30.22 44.90
CA GLY A 863 -28.33 -29.66 45.90
C GLY A 863 -26.87 -29.91 45.67
N GLY A 864 -26.15 -28.85 45.69
CA GLY A 864 -24.85 -28.88 46.28
C GLY A 864 -23.73 -28.22 45.55
N THR A 865 -23.69 -26.90 45.66
CA THR A 865 -22.44 -26.16 45.79
C THR A 865 -21.32 -26.94 46.47
N ILE A 866 -20.11 -26.82 46.02
CA ILE A 866 -18.84 -26.52 46.74
C ILE A 866 -17.69 -26.96 45.85
N ALA A 867 -16.87 -26.02 45.47
CA ALA A 867 -15.39 -26.15 45.41
C ALA A 867 -14.74 -24.88 44.84
N GLY A 868 -14.79 -23.80 45.58
CA GLY A 868 -13.81 -22.73 45.48
C GLY A 868 -12.89 -22.85 46.68
N GLY A 869 -11.69 -23.39 46.54
CA GLY A 869 -10.80 -23.59 47.66
C GLY A 869 -9.37 -24.00 47.34
N GLY A 870 -8.98 -24.06 46.07
CA GLY A 870 -7.67 -24.59 45.71
C GLY A 870 -6.57 -23.58 45.29
N MET A 871 -6.93 -22.32 45.04
CA MET A 871 -5.97 -21.35 44.45
C MET A 871 -5.32 -20.36 45.42
N ALA A 872 -5.73 -20.31 46.67
CA ALA A 872 -5.18 -19.38 47.66
C ALA A 872 -3.91 -19.90 48.39
N LEU A 873 -3.59 -21.17 48.32
CA LEU A 873 -2.43 -21.76 49.02
C LEU A 873 -1.17 -21.85 48.15
N ALA A 874 -1.25 -21.73 46.83
CA ALA A 874 -0.09 -21.73 45.95
C ALA A 874 0.60 -20.36 45.84
N ALA A 875 -0.09 -19.27 46.14
CA ALA A 875 0.46 -17.91 46.06
C ALA A 875 1.28 -17.52 47.32
N LEU A 876 1.06 -18.17 48.44
CA LEU A 876 1.75 -17.89 49.71
C LEU A 876 3.10 -18.61 49.88
N TRP A 877 3.40 -19.62 49.03
CA TRP A 877 4.69 -20.35 49.05
C TRP A 877 5.80 -19.72 48.22
N MET A 878 5.47 -18.73 47.37
CA MET A 878 6.45 -18.05 46.53
C MET A 878 7.16 -16.84 47.17
N ILE A 879 6.78 -16.45 48.37
CA ILE A 879 7.34 -15.27 49.06
C ILE A 879 8.51 -15.61 49.98
N ALA A 880 8.76 -16.90 50.28
CA ALA A 880 9.68 -17.32 51.35
C ALA A 880 10.99 -17.96 50.91
N LEU A 881 11.48 -17.80 49.67
CA LEU A 881 12.76 -18.40 49.26
C LEU A 881 13.79 -17.34 48.85
N PRO A 882 15.06 -17.50 49.29
CA PRO A 882 16.13 -16.49 49.10
C PRO A 882 16.62 -16.42 47.65
N ARG A 883 17.02 -15.22 47.31
CA ARG A 883 17.33 -14.62 45.99
C ARG A 883 18.43 -15.23 45.12
N ARG A 884 18.89 -16.50 45.30
CA ARG A 884 20.06 -17.02 44.54
C ARG A 884 19.81 -18.26 43.68
N ARG A 885 18.57 -18.65 43.37
CA ARG A 885 18.27 -19.77 42.42
C ARG A 885 17.07 -19.46 41.53
N ARG A 886 17.14 -18.41 40.74
CA ARG A 886 16.06 -17.94 39.83
C ARG A 886 16.22 -18.29 38.35
N LEU A 887 17.04 -19.26 37.98
CA LEU A 887 17.33 -19.57 36.58
C LEU A 887 16.75 -20.87 36.04
N TRP A 888 16.08 -21.70 36.88
CA TRP A 888 15.55 -23.01 36.43
C TRP A 888 14.04 -23.23 36.63
N THR A 889 13.33 -22.27 37.16
CA THR A 889 11.88 -22.37 37.46
C THR A 889 10.90 -22.16 36.31
N PRO A 890 11.19 -21.46 35.20
CA PRO A 890 10.20 -21.33 34.11
C PRO A 890 10.08 -22.59 33.24
N LEU A 891 11.10 -23.47 33.17
CA LEU A 891 11.05 -24.69 32.34
C LEU A 891 10.21 -25.80 32.95
N LEU A 892 10.12 -25.89 34.28
CA LEU A 892 9.28 -26.89 34.96
C LEU A 892 7.79 -26.52 34.98
N ALA A 893 7.46 -25.22 34.94
CA ALA A 893 6.08 -24.76 34.87
C ALA A 893 5.50 -25.00 33.48
N PHE A 894 6.32 -24.89 32.41
CA PHE A 894 5.89 -25.17 31.04
C PHE A 894 5.69 -26.66 30.75
N ALA A 895 6.51 -27.51 31.38
CA ALA A 895 6.37 -28.97 31.25
C ALA A 895 5.13 -29.52 31.99
N LEU A 896 4.71 -28.86 33.07
CA LEU A 896 3.50 -29.28 33.83
C LEU A 896 2.20 -28.81 33.17
N LEU A 897 2.23 -27.68 32.44
CA LEU A 897 1.09 -27.18 31.66
C LEU A 897 0.87 -27.97 30.36
N ALA A 898 1.94 -28.51 29.78
CA ALA A 898 1.85 -29.37 28.59
C ALA A 898 1.34 -30.79 28.94
N ALA A 899 1.50 -31.26 30.18
CA ALA A 899 1.04 -32.57 30.59
C ALA A 899 -0.45 -32.62 31.07
N LEU A 900 -1.07 -31.47 31.31
CA LEU A 900 -2.47 -31.35 31.73
C LEU A 900 -3.47 -31.08 30.61
N GLY A 901 -2.98 -30.92 29.37
CA GLY A 901 -3.80 -30.66 28.18
C GLY A 901 -4.33 -31.89 27.44
N PHE A 902 -3.99 -33.12 27.87
CA PHE A 902 -4.34 -34.34 27.14
C PHE A 902 -5.22 -35.33 27.97
N SER A 903 -6.32 -34.88 28.54
CA SER A 903 -7.33 -35.82 29.02
C SER A 903 -8.70 -35.16 29.22
N ALA A 904 -9.46 -35.02 28.13
CA ALA A 904 -10.93 -35.05 28.13
C ALA A 904 -11.30 -35.22 26.65
N GLY A 905 -11.82 -36.30 26.15
CA GLY A 905 -12.92 -37.10 26.66
C GLY A 905 -13.84 -37.26 25.48
N CYS A 906 -13.82 -38.43 24.82
CA CYS A 906 -14.82 -38.82 23.82
C CYS A 906 -16.20 -38.80 24.45
N GLY A 907 -17.07 -37.93 23.94
CA GLY A 907 -18.51 -37.96 24.19
C GLY A 907 -19.24 -38.21 22.89
N ASN A 908 -19.69 -39.43 22.70
CA ASN A 908 -20.56 -39.86 21.60
C ASN A 908 -21.94 -39.18 21.79
N ASN A 909 -22.34 -38.37 20.80
CA ASN A 909 -23.75 -38.02 20.60
C ASN A 909 -24.09 -38.11 19.11
N ALA A 910 -24.76 -39.21 18.79
CA ALA A 910 -25.41 -39.41 17.52
C ALA A 910 -26.65 -38.49 17.43
N GLY A 911 -26.49 -37.32 16.88
CA GLY A 911 -27.55 -36.47 16.34
C GLY A 911 -27.31 -36.27 14.86
N GLY A 912 -28.19 -36.76 14.02
CA GLY A 912 -28.09 -36.73 12.59
C GLY A 912 -27.97 -35.27 12.10
N ALA A 913 -26.76 -34.83 11.85
CA ALA A 913 -26.49 -33.63 11.10
C ALA A 913 -26.78 -33.94 9.63
N ARG A 914 -27.69 -33.19 9.03
CA ARG A 914 -27.79 -33.10 7.57
C ARG A 914 -26.42 -32.61 7.09
N LEU A 915 -25.73 -33.47 6.34
CA LEU A 915 -24.54 -33.05 5.61
C LEU A 915 -24.95 -31.87 4.71
N ALA A 916 -24.32 -30.73 4.91
CA ALA A 916 -24.41 -29.65 3.95
C ALA A 916 -23.92 -30.16 2.60
N PRO A 917 -24.50 -29.73 1.48
CA PRO A 917 -24.01 -30.14 0.16
C PRO A 917 -22.54 -29.72 0.05
N ASN A 918 -21.68 -30.73 -0.24
CA ASN A 918 -20.27 -30.48 -0.48
C ASN A 918 -20.15 -29.74 -1.82
N PRO A 919 -19.64 -28.48 -1.84
CA PRO A 919 -19.52 -27.70 -3.07
C PRO A 919 -18.55 -28.31 -4.10
N GLY A 920 -17.72 -29.28 -3.71
CA GLY A 920 -16.69 -29.87 -4.54
C GLY A 920 -15.50 -28.90 -4.75
N THR A 921 -14.52 -29.34 -5.51
CA THR A 921 -13.36 -28.50 -5.86
C THR A 921 -13.77 -27.46 -6.91
N SER A 922 -13.48 -26.20 -6.63
CA SER A 922 -13.76 -25.10 -7.56
C SER A 922 -12.90 -25.20 -8.83
N THR A 923 -13.44 -24.80 -9.98
CA THR A 923 -12.65 -24.65 -11.22
C THR A 923 -11.80 -23.37 -11.11
N GLY A 924 -10.60 -23.37 -11.72
CA GLY A 924 -9.68 -22.23 -11.69
C GLY A 924 -8.22 -22.65 -11.55
N SER A 925 -7.36 -21.68 -11.27
CA SER A 925 -5.94 -21.88 -11.00
C SER A 925 -5.64 -21.56 -9.54
N PHE A 926 -5.01 -22.49 -8.84
CA PHE A 926 -4.75 -22.42 -7.41
C PHE A 926 -3.26 -22.68 -7.13
N PRO A 927 -2.62 -21.89 -6.26
CA PRO A 927 -1.28 -22.19 -5.81
C PRO A 927 -1.27 -23.48 -4.99
N VAL A 928 -0.25 -24.29 -5.20
CA VAL A 928 0.03 -25.50 -4.44
C VAL A 928 1.46 -25.43 -3.96
N VAL A 929 1.67 -25.34 -2.68
CA VAL A 929 2.99 -25.35 -2.07
C VAL A 929 3.30 -26.75 -1.55
N VAL A 930 4.33 -27.36 -2.08
CA VAL A 930 4.88 -28.62 -1.54
C VAL A 930 6.10 -28.25 -0.71
N THR A 931 6.04 -28.55 0.57
CA THR A 931 7.14 -28.33 1.51
C THR A 931 7.72 -29.66 1.94
N ALA A 932 9.04 -29.81 1.85
CA ALA A 932 9.78 -30.94 2.36
C ALA A 932 10.67 -30.50 3.52
N THR A 933 10.64 -31.25 4.61
CA THR A 933 11.41 -30.98 5.82
C THR A 933 12.17 -32.22 6.27
N ILE A 934 13.41 -32.05 6.68
CA ILE A 934 14.23 -33.13 7.29
C ILE A 934 14.97 -32.58 8.51
N SER A 935 15.08 -33.39 9.56
CA SER A 935 15.89 -33.05 10.74
C SER A 935 17.25 -33.73 10.65
N SER A 936 18.33 -32.93 10.75
CA SER A 936 19.70 -33.42 10.81
C SER A 936 20.33 -32.93 12.13
N GLY A 937 20.44 -33.78 13.10
CA GLY A 937 20.84 -33.41 14.47
C GLY A 937 19.80 -32.45 15.11
N SER A 938 20.27 -31.29 15.58
CA SER A 938 19.40 -30.24 16.16
C SER A 938 18.84 -29.27 15.12
N THR A 939 19.21 -29.38 13.84
CA THR A 939 18.81 -28.47 12.77
C THR A 939 17.69 -29.09 11.94
N THR A 940 16.66 -28.31 11.65
CA THR A 940 15.59 -28.66 10.73
C THR A 940 15.82 -27.92 9.41
N ILE A 941 15.90 -28.65 8.33
CA ILE A 941 16.12 -28.14 6.98
C ILE A 941 14.79 -28.24 6.23
N THR A 942 14.35 -27.15 5.62
CA THR A 942 13.05 -27.05 4.94
C THR A 942 13.23 -26.37 3.59
N HIS A 943 12.70 -27.00 2.54
CA HIS A 943 12.59 -26.42 1.20
C HIS A 943 11.19 -26.59 0.65
N SER A 944 10.78 -25.68 -0.23
CA SER A 944 9.45 -25.70 -0.85
C SER A 944 9.52 -25.51 -2.36
N THR A 945 8.53 -26.06 -3.06
CA THR A 945 8.30 -25.81 -4.49
C THR A 945 6.88 -25.28 -4.68
N ASN A 946 6.73 -24.28 -5.56
CA ASN A 946 5.46 -23.63 -5.85
C ASN A 946 4.89 -24.14 -7.17
N LEU A 947 3.80 -24.87 -7.09
CA LEU A 947 3.10 -25.42 -8.24
C LEU A 947 1.76 -24.69 -8.44
N THR A 948 1.20 -24.77 -9.62
CA THR A 948 -0.14 -24.27 -9.92
C THR A 948 -1.06 -25.41 -10.25
N LEU A 949 -2.13 -25.60 -9.47
CA LEU A 949 -3.22 -26.53 -9.81
C LEU A 949 -4.22 -25.80 -10.70
N VAL A 950 -4.44 -26.30 -11.90
CA VAL A 950 -5.49 -25.85 -12.81
C VAL A 950 -6.61 -26.88 -12.83
N VAL A 951 -7.82 -26.51 -12.41
CA VAL A 951 -9.04 -27.31 -12.46
C VAL A 951 -9.93 -26.72 -13.55
N GLN A 952 -10.14 -27.44 -14.64
CA GLN A 952 -10.89 -26.97 -15.83
C GLN A 952 -12.40 -27.16 -15.68
#